data_97dfcd9d2bc838ff3a9b3239a9c1ee66
#
_entry.id   97dfcd9d2bc838ff3a9b3239a9c1ee66
#
_cell.length_a   1.000
_cell.length_b   1.000
_cell.length_c   1.000
_cell.angle_alpha   90.00
_cell.angle_beta   90.00
_cell.angle_gamma   90.00
#
_symmetry.space_group_name_H-M   'P 1'
#
loop_
_entity.id
_entity.type
_entity.pdbx_description
1 polymer ?
#
loop_
_entity_poly.entity_id
_entity_poly.type
_entity_poly.pdbx_seq_one_letter_code
_entity_poly.pdbx_strand_id
1 'polypeptide(L)'
;MKRILKIGGLAGIVLSLFLALTVVASAYGDEFDLTAVNTAEGIRLDWVEQNDVYFYEVYRQTGKNGEKVLLSKVNDITYVDSETEDGKGYIYTVMPVKNDYSYASRIGLVAVYRIGTVKITEACSEKAGLRIEWAAARLATEYRVLRKAGDDAEWTEIAKCSKEKTFYVDGNVEAEQKYTYAVKAAAGDYEGEILDEVTLQYIAYPKITGCVSTEKGIRLNWSKVPSAVYYLVYRKSGADAPWKPYALLDSDFTSYEDRDVKAAVTYSYTVRAVDENETKSHYDDAFSIRFMAKPEIKAAQSDTDGVRLTWTRSEGCDGYAVFRKEFAWGTWRLVCLTDDESATSAVDTFAKDDTAYTYTVRAMWNKNLSAYDEKGVTVRFMRAPESLECFANTKHGNVLRWQSNDKATAFFVYRRAEEGKWKAIGKTDKNIFADKKVHTDGRYFYTVKAYNSSAFQSGAAKTVKTFKDEINPKGKMVALTFDDGPSDSITNGVLDVLEKYKAKATFFVVGTRIEGGHEAMARASKMGCEIGTHTYSHIDLPSSSSSTIREEIAWTDDLIREYTGSPATVARAPGGALDSSSAATVGKPFFYWSVDTRDWESRDASSVISIVKNNAADGDIILMHDVYESTLEAVETVVPWLISEGYQLVTVSELMQYKGGIIPKAGVQYYDGFGE
;
A
#
# COMPACT_ATOMS: atom_id res chain seq x y z
N MET A 1 -29.39 69.96 -50.85
CA MET A 1 -28.30 69.02 -51.26
C MET A 1 -26.96 69.22 -50.55
N LYS A 2 -26.54 70.41 -50.11
CA LYS A 2 -25.22 70.59 -49.45
C LYS A 2 -25.13 70.13 -47.96
N ARG A 3 -26.25 69.84 -47.30
CA ARG A 3 -26.25 69.33 -45.88
C ARG A 3 -26.13 67.85 -45.75
N ILE A 4 -26.36 67.05 -46.78
CA ILE A 4 -26.26 65.61 -46.81
C ILE A 4 -24.78 65.13 -46.83
N LEU A 5 -23.85 65.95 -47.40
CA LEU A 5 -22.45 65.60 -47.43
C LEU A 5 -21.73 65.69 -46.07
N LYS A 6 -22.27 66.42 -45.07
CA LYS A 6 -21.69 66.37 -43.67
C LYS A 6 -22.06 65.21 -42.86
N ILE A 7 -23.12 64.52 -43.22
CA ILE A 7 -23.57 63.28 -42.54
C ILE A 7 -22.65 62.08 -42.89
N GLY A 8 -22.07 62.04 -44.07
CA GLY A 8 -21.13 61.02 -44.50
C GLY A 8 -19.81 61.04 -43.71
N GLY A 9 -19.38 62.15 -43.16
CA GLY A 9 -18.18 62.26 -42.34
C GLY A 9 -18.41 61.74 -40.92
N LEU A 10 -19.60 61.89 -40.37
CA LEU A 10 -19.97 61.37 -39.07
C LEU A 10 -20.15 59.83 -39.11
N ALA A 11 -20.77 59.33 -40.20
CA ALA A 11 -20.89 57.85 -40.40
C ALA A 11 -19.51 57.22 -40.55
N GLY A 12 -18.50 57.95 -41.05
CA GLY A 12 -17.11 57.43 -41.12
C GLY A 12 -16.43 57.29 -39.77
N ILE A 13 -16.70 58.17 -38.81
CA ILE A 13 -16.12 58.15 -37.47
C ILE A 13 -16.78 57.01 -36.60
N VAL A 14 -18.10 56.87 -36.70
CA VAL A 14 -18.83 55.82 -36.03
C VAL A 14 -18.53 54.43 -36.66
N LEU A 15 -18.17 54.40 -37.93
CA LEU A 15 -17.80 53.18 -38.63
C LEU A 15 -16.42 52.63 -38.25
N SER A 16 -15.47 53.45 -37.78
CA SER A 16 -14.20 52.99 -37.22
C SER A 16 -14.37 52.33 -35.86
N LEU A 17 -15.44 52.62 -35.14
CA LEU A 17 -15.82 52.01 -33.86
C LEU A 17 -16.40 50.61 -34.01
N PHE A 18 -16.93 50.21 -35.17
CA PHE A 18 -17.36 48.85 -35.46
C PHE A 18 -16.19 47.85 -35.60
N LEU A 19 -14.96 48.30 -35.71
CA LEU A 19 -13.75 47.47 -35.81
C LEU A 19 -13.04 47.26 -34.46
N ALA A 20 -13.31 48.10 -33.48
CA ALA A 20 -12.86 47.93 -32.10
C ALA A 20 -14.11 47.71 -31.25
N LEU A 21 -14.18 46.55 -30.59
CA LEU A 21 -15.22 46.08 -29.65
C LEU A 21 -15.46 47.04 -28.46
N THR A 22 -15.53 48.34 -28.68
CA THR A 22 -15.71 49.30 -27.59
C THR A 22 -16.46 50.57 -28.03
N VAL A 23 -17.33 50.99 -27.17
CA VAL A 23 -17.77 52.33 -26.88
C VAL A 23 -19.07 52.79 -27.52
N VAL A 24 -20.01 53.07 -26.68
CA VAL A 24 -21.03 54.11 -26.87
C VAL A 24 -20.35 55.41 -27.34
N ALA A 25 -20.41 55.70 -28.61
CA ALA A 25 -19.99 56.98 -29.05
C ALA A 25 -21.21 57.91 -29.04
N SER A 26 -21.38 58.67 -27.98
CA SER A 26 -22.07 59.99 -28.07
C SER A 26 -21.18 60.87 -28.93
N ALA A 27 -21.49 60.95 -30.17
CA ALA A 27 -20.78 61.86 -31.07
C ALA A 27 -21.54 63.20 -31.15
N TYR A 28 -20.94 64.24 -30.62
CA TYR A 28 -21.29 65.65 -30.63
C TYR A 28 -22.30 66.20 -29.62
N GLY A 29 -21.75 66.76 -28.55
CA GLY A 29 -22.37 67.76 -27.70
C GLY A 29 -23.20 67.25 -26.56
N ASP A 30 -22.89 67.71 -25.37
CA ASP A 30 -23.34 67.27 -24.05
C ASP A 30 -24.86 67.32 -23.76
N GLU A 31 -25.74 67.30 -24.73
CA GLU A 31 -27.17 67.54 -24.51
C GLU A 31 -28.15 66.64 -25.26
N PHE A 32 -27.75 65.55 -25.98
CA PHE A 32 -28.71 64.69 -26.64
C PHE A 32 -28.76 63.26 -26.01
N ASP A 33 -27.73 62.82 -25.34
CA ASP A 33 -27.54 61.60 -24.61
C ASP A 33 -28.36 60.38 -25.11
N LEU A 34 -28.25 60.06 -26.41
CA LEU A 34 -28.94 58.91 -26.98
C LEU A 34 -28.24 57.64 -26.53
N THR A 35 -28.95 56.83 -25.83
CA THR A 35 -28.51 55.48 -25.40
C THR A 35 -29.28 54.38 -26.14
N ALA A 36 -28.69 53.19 -26.25
CA ALA A 36 -29.31 52.00 -26.83
C ALA A 36 -29.03 50.79 -25.95
N VAL A 37 -30.06 50.10 -25.52
CA VAL A 37 -29.98 48.96 -24.60
C VAL A 37 -30.68 47.75 -25.22
N ASN A 38 -30.03 46.59 -25.14
CA ASN A 38 -30.67 45.31 -25.49
C ASN A 38 -31.75 44.95 -24.46
N THR A 39 -32.98 44.73 -24.92
CA THR A 39 -34.09 44.28 -24.09
C THR A 39 -34.68 42.98 -24.63
N ALA A 40 -35.58 42.36 -23.89
CA ALA A 40 -36.32 41.19 -24.37
C ALA A 40 -37.06 41.46 -25.68
N GLU A 41 -37.63 42.64 -25.79
CA GLU A 41 -38.51 43.04 -26.90
C GLU A 41 -37.72 43.54 -28.11
N GLY A 42 -36.44 43.86 -27.99
CA GLY A 42 -35.66 44.44 -29.06
C GLY A 42 -34.55 45.34 -28.54
N ILE A 43 -34.27 46.41 -29.28
CA ILE A 43 -33.32 47.44 -28.85
C ILE A 43 -34.12 48.65 -28.41
N ARG A 44 -34.04 49.03 -27.15
CA ARG A 44 -34.62 50.26 -26.61
C ARG A 44 -33.64 51.40 -26.75
N LEU A 45 -34.15 52.51 -27.26
CA LEU A 45 -33.47 53.77 -27.39
C LEU A 45 -34.07 54.75 -26.38
N ASP A 46 -33.24 55.43 -25.62
CA ASP A 46 -33.64 56.49 -24.69
C ASP A 46 -32.79 57.72 -24.96
N TRP A 47 -33.40 58.97 -24.92
CA TRP A 47 -32.70 60.21 -25.13
C TRP A 47 -33.25 61.32 -24.27
N VAL A 48 -32.51 62.43 -24.19
CA VAL A 48 -32.94 63.60 -23.43
C VAL A 48 -33.84 64.49 -24.30
N GLU A 49 -34.95 64.94 -23.72
CA GLU A 49 -35.89 65.81 -24.37
C GLU A 49 -35.24 67.08 -24.88
N GLN A 50 -35.55 67.46 -26.10
CA GLN A 50 -35.04 68.71 -26.75
C GLN A 50 -36.11 69.81 -26.83
N ASN A 51 -35.70 71.03 -26.60
CA ASN A 51 -36.61 72.15 -26.66
C ASN A 51 -37.13 72.46 -28.12
N ASP A 52 -38.33 72.94 -28.26
CA ASP A 52 -39.00 73.29 -29.50
C ASP A 52 -39.12 72.20 -30.54
N VAL A 53 -39.25 70.89 -30.03
CA VAL A 53 -39.44 69.71 -30.87
C VAL A 53 -40.90 69.35 -30.95
N TYR A 54 -41.38 69.07 -32.17
CA TYR A 54 -42.74 68.63 -32.42
C TYR A 54 -42.85 67.15 -32.38
N PHE A 55 -41.86 66.40 -32.94
CA PHE A 55 -41.69 64.97 -32.84
C PHE A 55 -40.25 64.54 -33.13
N TYR A 56 -39.88 63.30 -32.85
CA TYR A 56 -38.60 62.69 -33.20
C TYR A 56 -38.79 61.69 -34.33
N GLU A 57 -37.96 61.70 -35.34
CA GLU A 57 -37.82 60.71 -36.38
C GLU A 57 -36.71 59.72 -35.96
N VAL A 58 -37.09 58.46 -35.76
CA VAL A 58 -36.14 57.37 -35.38
C VAL A 58 -35.80 56.61 -36.65
N TYR A 59 -34.54 56.53 -36.95
CA TYR A 59 -34.01 55.80 -38.10
C TYR A 59 -33.09 54.67 -37.66
N ARG A 60 -33.14 53.54 -38.41
CA ARG A 60 -32.23 52.42 -38.28
C ARG A 60 -31.43 52.21 -39.56
N GLN A 61 -30.17 51.88 -39.39
CA GLN A 61 -29.28 51.37 -40.44
C GLN A 61 -28.74 50.01 -39.97
N THR A 62 -28.97 48.93 -40.74
CA THR A 62 -28.51 47.60 -40.41
C THR A 62 -27.10 47.38 -40.98
N GLY A 63 -26.11 47.19 -40.10
CA GLY A 63 -24.71 47.01 -40.48
C GLY A 63 -24.08 48.28 -41.10
N LYS A 64 -22.81 48.13 -41.53
CA LYS A 64 -21.97 49.24 -42.03
C LYS A 64 -22.48 49.88 -43.33
N ASN A 65 -23.03 49.09 -44.24
CA ASN A 65 -23.39 49.47 -45.59
C ASN A 65 -24.90 49.43 -45.85
N GLY A 66 -25.73 49.28 -44.79
CA GLY A 66 -27.16 49.23 -44.89
C GLY A 66 -27.77 50.56 -45.26
N GLU A 67 -28.98 50.53 -45.81
CA GLU A 67 -29.76 51.78 -46.05
C GLU A 67 -30.30 52.27 -44.71
N LYS A 68 -30.40 53.62 -44.58
CA LYS A 68 -30.99 54.23 -43.40
C LYS A 68 -32.52 54.29 -43.61
N VAL A 69 -33.23 53.55 -42.79
CA VAL A 69 -34.70 53.40 -42.88
C VAL A 69 -35.37 54.14 -41.73
N LEU A 70 -36.42 54.90 -42.02
CA LEU A 70 -37.26 55.49 -40.98
C LEU A 70 -38.11 54.36 -40.32
N LEU A 71 -37.93 54.18 -38.99
CA LEU A 71 -38.72 53.25 -38.24
C LEU A 71 -40.00 53.82 -37.71
N SER A 72 -39.94 55.06 -37.14
CA SER A 72 -41.08 55.68 -36.52
C SER A 72 -40.93 57.20 -36.38
N LYS A 73 -42.06 57.90 -36.16
CA LYS A 73 -42.14 59.23 -35.66
C LYS A 73 -42.77 59.17 -34.27
N VAL A 74 -42.07 59.63 -33.26
CA VAL A 74 -42.50 59.52 -31.86
C VAL A 74 -42.44 60.84 -31.14
N ASN A 75 -43.36 61.13 -30.25
CA ASN A 75 -43.32 62.27 -29.37
C ASN A 75 -42.63 61.97 -28.03
N ASP A 76 -42.48 60.73 -27.71
CA ASP A 76 -41.82 60.28 -26.53
C ASP A 76 -40.28 60.38 -26.68
N ILE A 77 -39.60 60.32 -25.56
CA ILE A 77 -38.10 60.32 -25.48
C ILE A 77 -37.54 58.90 -25.41
N THR A 78 -38.34 57.88 -25.73
CA THR A 78 -37.96 56.48 -25.81
C THR A 78 -38.60 55.81 -27.02
N TYR A 79 -37.95 54.80 -27.55
CA TYR A 79 -38.45 53.95 -28.63
C TYR A 79 -37.88 52.54 -28.54
N VAL A 80 -38.68 51.54 -28.78
CA VAL A 80 -38.25 50.11 -28.83
C VAL A 80 -38.32 49.62 -30.28
N ASP A 81 -37.18 49.25 -30.84
CA ASP A 81 -37.10 48.58 -32.14
C ASP A 81 -37.21 47.05 -31.92
N SER A 82 -38.40 46.52 -32.07
CA SER A 82 -38.73 45.09 -31.92
C SER A 82 -38.37 44.23 -33.13
N GLU A 83 -38.02 44.87 -34.28
CA GLU A 83 -37.65 44.15 -35.50
C GLU A 83 -36.16 43.95 -35.64
N THR A 84 -35.45 43.73 -34.51
CA THR A 84 -34.02 43.49 -34.48
C THR A 84 -33.71 42.03 -34.47
N GLU A 85 -32.63 41.61 -35.14
CA GLU A 85 -32.20 40.22 -35.21
C GLU A 85 -30.91 40.00 -34.40
N ASP A 86 -30.87 38.95 -33.65
CA ASP A 86 -29.70 38.53 -32.86
C ASP A 86 -28.45 38.37 -33.75
N GLY A 87 -27.35 38.94 -33.31
CA GLY A 87 -26.07 38.89 -34.03
C GLY A 87 -25.91 39.96 -35.09
N LYS A 88 -26.84 40.90 -35.22
CA LYS A 88 -26.71 42.04 -36.13
C LYS A 88 -26.32 43.33 -35.40
N GLY A 89 -25.56 44.16 -36.07
CA GLY A 89 -25.21 45.51 -35.61
C GLY A 89 -26.13 46.53 -36.24
N TYR A 90 -26.58 47.46 -35.46
CA TYR A 90 -27.48 48.54 -35.86
C TYR A 90 -26.88 49.91 -35.53
N ILE A 91 -27.13 50.88 -36.39
CA ILE A 91 -26.84 52.29 -36.13
C ILE A 91 -28.18 53.03 -36.13
N TYR A 92 -28.52 53.60 -34.98
CA TYR A 92 -29.72 54.39 -34.84
C TYR A 92 -29.39 55.86 -34.93
N THR A 93 -30.27 56.59 -35.58
CA THR A 93 -30.24 58.06 -35.63
C THR A 93 -31.60 58.59 -35.17
N VAL A 94 -31.59 59.42 -34.15
CA VAL A 94 -32.79 60.16 -33.70
C VAL A 94 -32.64 61.59 -34.11
N MET A 95 -33.64 62.11 -34.88
CA MET A 95 -33.67 63.44 -35.45
C MET A 95 -34.85 64.22 -34.91
N PRO A 96 -34.63 65.25 -34.11
CA PRO A 96 -35.71 66.13 -33.68
C PRO A 96 -36.23 66.96 -34.82
N VAL A 97 -37.55 67.02 -34.95
CA VAL A 97 -38.25 67.84 -35.97
C VAL A 97 -39.03 68.90 -35.25
N LYS A 98 -38.86 70.17 -35.68
CA LYS A 98 -39.50 71.37 -35.11
C LYS A 98 -40.89 71.60 -35.68
N ASN A 99 -41.69 72.46 -35.06
CA ASN A 99 -43.04 72.79 -35.46
C ASN A 99 -43.14 73.35 -36.90
N ASP A 100 -42.04 73.91 -37.46
CA ASP A 100 -41.94 74.35 -38.86
C ASP A 100 -41.47 73.22 -39.81
N TYR A 101 -41.46 71.98 -39.35
CA TYR A 101 -40.99 70.82 -40.08
C TYR A 101 -39.50 70.84 -40.47
N SER A 102 -38.73 71.76 -39.93
CA SER A 102 -37.28 71.76 -40.11
C SER A 102 -36.62 70.86 -39.11
N TYR A 103 -35.47 70.26 -39.45
CA TYR A 103 -34.69 69.46 -38.52
C TYR A 103 -33.91 70.34 -37.55
N ALA A 104 -33.84 69.95 -36.31
CA ALA A 104 -32.95 70.59 -35.38
C ALA A 104 -31.47 70.39 -35.81
N SER A 105 -30.62 71.28 -35.34
CA SER A 105 -29.18 71.20 -35.67
C SER A 105 -28.46 69.99 -34.95
N ARG A 106 -29.05 69.46 -33.90
CA ARG A 106 -28.53 68.35 -33.12
C ARG A 106 -29.27 67.12 -33.47
N ILE A 107 -28.57 65.96 -33.59
CA ILE A 107 -29.12 64.63 -33.84
C ILE A 107 -28.45 63.63 -32.89
N GLY A 108 -29.19 62.70 -32.39
CA GLY A 108 -28.64 61.56 -31.67
C GLY A 108 -28.16 60.49 -32.64
N LEU A 109 -27.01 59.88 -32.35
CA LEU A 109 -26.47 58.72 -33.08
C LEU A 109 -25.86 57.71 -32.13
N VAL A 110 -26.29 56.49 -32.22
CA VAL A 110 -25.75 55.41 -31.40
C VAL A 110 -25.60 54.13 -32.24
N ALA A 111 -24.53 53.38 -32.00
CA ALA A 111 -24.32 52.06 -32.59
C ALA A 111 -24.42 50.97 -31.50
N VAL A 112 -25.12 49.93 -31.81
CA VAL A 112 -25.36 48.83 -30.87
C VAL A 112 -25.43 47.49 -31.59
N TYR A 113 -24.96 46.42 -30.93
CA TYR A 113 -25.18 45.09 -31.40
C TYR A 113 -26.36 44.45 -30.65
N ARG A 114 -27.23 43.73 -31.39
CA ARG A 114 -28.22 42.88 -30.80
C ARG A 114 -27.54 41.59 -30.31
N ILE A 115 -27.32 41.49 -29.02
CA ILE A 115 -26.76 40.29 -28.41
C ILE A 115 -27.87 39.26 -28.28
N GLY A 116 -27.59 38.04 -28.75
CA GLY A 116 -28.55 36.93 -28.64
C GLY A 116 -28.90 36.60 -27.20
N THR A 117 -30.11 36.19 -27.00
CA THR A 117 -30.60 35.77 -25.69
C THR A 117 -30.04 34.38 -25.31
N VAL A 118 -29.85 34.14 -24.02
CA VAL A 118 -29.38 32.84 -23.51
C VAL A 118 -30.58 32.01 -23.11
N LYS A 119 -30.63 30.77 -23.62
CA LYS A 119 -31.60 29.77 -23.24
C LYS A 119 -30.90 28.69 -22.42
N ILE A 120 -31.39 28.39 -21.23
CA ILE A 120 -30.92 27.26 -20.41
C ILE A 120 -31.43 25.97 -21.06
N THR A 121 -30.52 25.07 -21.40
CA THR A 121 -30.82 23.80 -22.09
C THR A 121 -30.88 22.61 -21.16
N GLU A 122 -30.13 22.66 -20.07
CA GLU A 122 -30.11 21.61 -19.05
C GLU A 122 -29.77 22.21 -17.68
N ALA A 123 -30.37 21.64 -16.63
CA ALA A 123 -30.06 21.98 -15.26
C ALA A 123 -30.25 20.75 -14.36
N CYS A 124 -29.25 20.43 -13.55
CA CYS A 124 -29.28 19.24 -12.71
C CYS A 124 -28.40 19.37 -11.45
N SER A 125 -28.63 18.48 -10.49
CA SER A 125 -27.77 18.32 -9.32
C SER A 125 -26.62 17.36 -9.65
N GLU A 126 -25.39 17.78 -9.39
CA GLU A 126 -24.17 16.99 -9.54
C GLU A 126 -23.43 16.79 -8.19
N LYS A 127 -22.40 15.95 -8.20
CA LYS A 127 -21.53 15.73 -7.03
C LYS A 127 -20.86 17.02 -6.56
N ALA A 128 -20.51 17.89 -7.50
CA ALA A 128 -19.80 19.14 -7.22
C ALA A 128 -20.75 20.33 -6.91
N GLY A 129 -22.07 20.16 -7.02
CA GLY A 129 -23.06 21.22 -6.78
C GLY A 129 -24.21 21.19 -7.77
N LEU A 130 -24.73 22.36 -8.14
CA LEU A 130 -25.78 22.51 -9.13
C LEU A 130 -25.17 22.92 -10.48
N ARG A 131 -25.46 22.16 -11.51
CA ARG A 131 -25.00 22.39 -12.88
C ARG A 131 -26.10 23.00 -13.72
N ILE A 132 -25.77 24.04 -14.47
CA ILE A 132 -26.60 24.62 -15.51
C ILE A 132 -25.83 24.64 -16.83
N GLU A 133 -26.52 24.35 -17.93
CA GLU A 133 -26.01 24.45 -19.30
C GLU A 133 -26.91 25.37 -20.12
N TRP A 134 -26.34 26.05 -21.10
CA TRP A 134 -27.08 26.95 -21.95
C TRP A 134 -26.63 26.90 -23.42
N ALA A 135 -27.50 27.35 -24.30
CA ALA A 135 -27.18 27.46 -25.70
C ALA A 135 -26.26 28.71 -25.95
N ALA A 136 -25.27 28.55 -26.82
CA ALA A 136 -24.37 29.63 -27.16
C ALA A 136 -25.14 30.79 -27.83
N ALA A 137 -25.01 32.02 -27.29
CA ALA A 137 -25.59 33.21 -27.84
C ALA A 137 -24.68 33.84 -28.89
N ARG A 138 -25.26 34.34 -29.99
CA ARG A 138 -24.52 35.04 -31.03
C ARG A 138 -23.91 36.33 -30.51
N LEU A 139 -22.67 36.59 -30.90
CA LEU A 139 -21.83 37.75 -30.52
C LEU A 139 -21.47 37.82 -29.02
N ALA A 140 -21.87 36.85 -28.19
CA ALA A 140 -21.39 36.81 -26.84
C ALA A 140 -19.85 36.64 -26.82
N THR A 141 -19.17 37.44 -26.02
CA THR A 141 -17.75 37.28 -25.72
C THR A 141 -17.53 36.65 -24.36
N GLU A 142 -18.54 36.78 -23.48
CA GLU A 142 -18.61 36.15 -22.16
C GLU A 142 -20.06 35.88 -21.75
N TYR A 143 -20.22 35.05 -20.71
CA TYR A 143 -21.50 34.83 -20.04
C TYR A 143 -21.37 35.18 -18.56
N ARG A 144 -22.41 35.84 -18.02
CA ARG A 144 -22.53 36.12 -16.59
C ARG A 144 -23.58 35.23 -16.00
N VAL A 145 -23.16 34.39 -15.04
CA VAL A 145 -24.05 33.48 -14.32
C VAL A 145 -24.56 34.17 -13.08
N LEU A 146 -25.86 34.22 -12.95
CA LEU A 146 -26.57 34.91 -11.87
C LEU A 146 -27.31 33.89 -11.04
N ARG A 147 -27.41 34.14 -9.73
CA ARG A 147 -28.10 33.28 -8.77
C ARG A 147 -28.94 34.10 -7.78
N LYS A 148 -30.13 33.60 -7.44
CA LYS A 148 -30.89 33.97 -6.25
C LYS A 148 -30.91 32.80 -5.27
N ALA A 149 -30.78 33.05 -3.97
CA ALA A 149 -30.90 32.07 -2.91
C ALA A 149 -32.23 32.30 -2.16
N GLY A 150 -33.30 31.60 -2.60
CA GLY A 150 -34.66 31.80 -2.13
C GLY A 150 -35.50 32.74 -3.03
N ASP A 151 -36.79 32.76 -2.82
CA ASP A 151 -37.76 33.40 -3.73
C ASP A 151 -37.69 34.94 -3.72
N ASP A 152 -37.34 35.55 -2.60
CA ASP A 152 -37.31 37.02 -2.42
C ASP A 152 -35.91 37.62 -2.55
N ALA A 153 -34.89 36.84 -2.98
CA ALA A 153 -33.52 37.29 -3.07
C ALA A 153 -33.24 38.09 -4.37
N GLU A 154 -32.35 39.04 -4.26
CA GLU A 154 -31.83 39.77 -5.43
C GLU A 154 -30.85 38.91 -6.23
N TRP A 155 -30.72 39.19 -7.54
CA TRP A 155 -29.75 38.54 -8.39
C TRP A 155 -28.32 38.90 -8.00
N THR A 156 -27.51 37.84 -7.79
CA THR A 156 -26.08 37.96 -7.51
C THR A 156 -25.30 37.31 -8.64
N GLU A 157 -24.34 38.03 -9.21
CA GLU A 157 -23.39 37.43 -10.15
C GLU A 157 -22.42 36.55 -9.42
N ILE A 158 -22.44 35.24 -9.77
CA ILE A 158 -21.61 34.20 -9.12
C ILE A 158 -20.44 33.72 -9.97
N ALA A 159 -20.51 33.96 -11.30
CA ALA A 159 -19.40 33.61 -12.20
C ALA A 159 -19.45 34.38 -13.52
N LYS A 160 -18.25 34.53 -14.11
CA LYS A 160 -18.07 34.92 -15.51
C LYS A 160 -17.46 33.74 -16.28
N CYS A 161 -18.06 33.38 -17.39
CA CYS A 161 -17.62 32.29 -18.25
C CYS A 161 -17.20 32.82 -19.62
N SER A 162 -16.14 32.30 -20.22
CA SER A 162 -15.74 32.63 -21.57
C SER A 162 -16.81 32.17 -22.58
N LYS A 163 -16.82 32.73 -23.79
CA LYS A 163 -17.79 32.37 -24.84
C LYS A 163 -17.79 30.87 -25.21
N GLU A 164 -16.69 30.17 -25.00
CA GLU A 164 -16.55 28.71 -25.26
C GLU A 164 -17.17 27.84 -24.16
N LYS A 165 -17.35 28.42 -22.97
CA LYS A 165 -17.86 27.67 -21.80
C LYS A 165 -19.35 27.95 -21.62
N THR A 166 -20.16 27.00 -22.09
CA THR A 166 -21.62 27.09 -22.06
C THR A 166 -22.25 26.27 -20.90
N PHE A 167 -21.52 26.07 -19.84
CA PHE A 167 -22.00 25.47 -18.61
C PHE A 167 -21.29 26.05 -17.38
N TYR A 168 -21.96 25.96 -16.24
CA TYR A 168 -21.38 26.28 -14.93
C TYR A 168 -21.84 25.31 -13.86
N VAL A 169 -20.96 25.00 -12.91
CA VAL A 169 -21.28 24.21 -11.73
C VAL A 169 -21.09 25.08 -10.50
N ASP A 170 -22.18 25.34 -9.80
CA ASP A 170 -22.16 26.09 -8.55
C ASP A 170 -21.88 25.14 -7.38
N GLY A 171 -20.64 25.16 -6.90
CA GLY A 171 -20.21 24.35 -5.73
C GLY A 171 -20.52 25.01 -4.38
N ASN A 172 -20.98 26.25 -4.37
CA ASN A 172 -21.31 26.99 -3.15
C ASN A 172 -22.82 26.93 -2.85
N VAL A 173 -23.35 25.72 -2.80
CA VAL A 173 -24.75 25.45 -2.54
C VAL A 173 -24.92 24.65 -1.24
N GLU A 174 -25.94 25.02 -0.48
CA GLU A 174 -26.30 24.32 0.76
C GLU A 174 -27.43 23.33 0.50
N ALA A 175 -27.38 22.20 1.23
CA ALA A 175 -28.45 21.21 1.14
C ALA A 175 -29.81 21.81 1.52
N GLU A 176 -30.86 21.38 0.82
CA GLU A 176 -32.23 21.79 1.04
C GLU A 176 -32.60 23.24 0.65
N GLN A 177 -31.61 24.02 0.27
CA GLN A 177 -31.81 25.38 -0.22
C GLN A 177 -32.18 25.36 -1.71
N LYS A 178 -33.23 26.17 -2.07
CA LYS A 178 -33.61 26.43 -3.46
C LYS A 178 -32.76 27.58 -4.01
N TYR A 179 -32.30 27.40 -5.22
CA TYR A 179 -31.54 28.41 -5.96
C TYR A 179 -32.17 28.59 -7.34
N THR A 180 -32.36 29.85 -7.73
CA THR A 180 -32.81 30.19 -9.08
C THR A 180 -31.60 30.75 -9.83
N TYR A 181 -31.36 30.23 -11.02
CA TYR A 181 -30.26 30.62 -11.89
C TYR A 181 -30.76 31.30 -13.17
N ALA A 182 -29.98 32.24 -13.63
CA ALA A 182 -30.12 32.84 -14.93
C ALA A 182 -28.76 33.09 -15.55
N VAL A 183 -28.69 33.20 -16.86
CA VAL A 183 -27.45 33.49 -17.58
C VAL A 183 -27.68 34.67 -18.53
N LYS A 184 -26.82 35.66 -18.46
CA LYS A 184 -26.75 36.77 -19.43
C LYS A 184 -25.59 36.58 -20.38
N ALA A 185 -25.81 36.83 -21.65
CA ALA A 185 -24.72 37.02 -22.60
C ALA A 185 -24.19 38.47 -22.51
N ALA A 186 -22.88 38.65 -22.61
CA ALA A 186 -22.26 39.96 -22.63
C ALA A 186 -21.21 40.08 -23.77
N ALA A 187 -21.02 41.29 -24.27
CA ALA A 187 -20.00 41.61 -25.23
C ALA A 187 -19.48 43.07 -24.99
N GLY A 188 -18.32 43.16 -24.33
CA GLY A 188 -17.80 44.43 -23.83
C GLY A 188 -18.75 45.04 -22.79
N ASP A 189 -19.16 46.29 -23.01
CA ASP A 189 -20.07 47.03 -22.13
C ASP A 189 -21.56 46.70 -22.37
N TYR A 190 -21.87 45.83 -23.33
CA TYR A 190 -23.25 45.44 -23.65
C TYR A 190 -23.62 44.15 -22.98
N GLU A 191 -24.77 44.10 -22.32
CA GLU A 191 -25.38 42.91 -21.70
C GLU A 191 -26.74 42.62 -22.32
N GLY A 192 -27.04 41.33 -22.43
CA GLY A 192 -28.41 40.85 -22.67
C GLY A 192 -29.23 40.81 -21.38
N GLU A 193 -30.54 40.76 -21.53
CA GLU A 193 -31.45 40.57 -20.39
C GLU A 193 -31.60 39.11 -19.96
N ILE A 194 -32.11 38.92 -18.75
CA ILE A 194 -32.55 37.59 -18.26
C ILE A 194 -33.88 37.27 -18.93
N LEU A 195 -33.92 36.19 -19.72
CA LEU A 195 -35.15 35.72 -20.37
C LEU A 195 -35.51 34.30 -19.97
N ASP A 196 -34.60 33.58 -19.37
CA ASP A 196 -34.82 32.19 -18.97
C ASP A 196 -34.23 31.99 -17.58
N GLU A 197 -35.02 31.38 -16.71
CA GLU A 197 -34.66 31.10 -15.32
C GLU A 197 -34.97 29.64 -15.01
N VAL A 198 -34.11 29.03 -14.21
CA VAL A 198 -34.33 27.69 -13.71
C VAL A 198 -34.15 27.64 -12.20
N THR A 199 -35.13 27.09 -11.52
CA THR A 199 -35.04 26.86 -10.06
C THR A 199 -34.73 25.42 -9.77
N LEU A 200 -33.64 25.20 -8.99
CA LEU A 200 -33.18 23.91 -8.55
C LEU A 200 -33.05 23.87 -7.02
N GLN A 201 -33.32 22.73 -6.45
CA GLN A 201 -33.00 22.47 -5.06
C GLN A 201 -31.77 21.54 -5.01
N TYR A 202 -30.76 21.91 -4.22
CA TYR A 202 -29.63 21.03 -4.00
C TYR A 202 -30.00 19.99 -2.96
N ILE A 203 -29.96 18.71 -3.36
CA ILE A 203 -30.14 17.57 -2.46
C ILE A 203 -28.78 16.94 -2.24
N ALA A 204 -28.30 16.94 -0.99
CA ALA A 204 -27.06 16.27 -0.64
C ALA A 204 -27.16 14.79 -1.03
N TYR A 205 -26.04 14.25 -1.53
CA TYR A 205 -26.01 12.83 -1.86
C TYR A 205 -25.44 12.00 -0.70
N PRO A 206 -25.92 10.75 -0.52
CA PRO A 206 -25.38 9.85 0.48
C PRO A 206 -23.93 9.51 0.15
N LYS A 207 -22.99 9.76 1.08
CA LYS A 207 -21.61 9.32 0.94
C LYS A 207 -21.50 7.88 1.43
N ILE A 208 -20.90 7.01 0.61
CA ILE A 208 -20.64 5.64 1.01
C ILE A 208 -19.55 5.64 2.06
N THR A 209 -19.87 5.27 3.30
CA THR A 209 -18.97 5.23 4.45
C THR A 209 -18.29 3.88 4.64
N GLY A 210 -18.81 2.83 4.00
CA GLY A 210 -18.22 1.50 4.03
C GLY A 210 -18.96 0.49 3.18
N CYS A 211 -18.21 -0.48 2.69
CA CYS A 211 -18.75 -1.65 2.01
C CYS A 211 -17.90 -2.86 2.41
N VAL A 212 -18.50 -3.86 3.01
CA VAL A 212 -17.79 -5.02 3.57
C VAL A 212 -18.49 -6.33 3.22
N SER A 213 -17.71 -7.38 3.02
CA SER A 213 -18.21 -8.73 2.92
C SER A 213 -18.57 -9.26 4.31
N THR A 214 -19.80 -9.74 4.48
CA THR A 214 -20.31 -10.37 5.71
C THR A 214 -20.47 -11.88 5.50
N GLU A 215 -20.88 -12.59 6.54
CA GLU A 215 -21.20 -14.01 6.39
C GLU A 215 -22.42 -14.28 5.48
N LYS A 216 -23.30 -13.28 5.38
CA LYS A 216 -24.60 -13.40 4.68
C LYS A 216 -24.63 -12.73 3.32
N GLY A 217 -23.60 -11.91 3.00
CA GLY A 217 -23.57 -11.15 1.77
C GLY A 217 -22.63 -9.96 1.81
N ILE A 218 -23.04 -8.87 1.19
CA ILE A 218 -22.29 -7.61 1.16
C ILE A 218 -23.10 -6.56 1.91
N ARG A 219 -22.52 -5.93 2.91
CA ARG A 219 -23.13 -4.80 3.63
C ARG A 219 -22.53 -3.49 3.14
N LEU A 220 -23.42 -2.61 2.70
CA LEU A 220 -23.15 -1.23 2.32
C LEU A 220 -23.63 -0.30 3.44
N ASN A 221 -22.86 0.74 3.77
CA ASN A 221 -23.25 1.80 4.70
C ASN A 221 -23.03 3.16 4.03
N TRP A 222 -23.88 4.16 4.38
CA TRP A 222 -23.80 5.51 3.85
C TRP A 222 -24.17 6.57 4.89
N SER A 223 -23.85 7.83 4.59
CA SER A 223 -24.22 8.96 5.46
C SER A 223 -25.70 9.29 5.33
N LYS A 224 -26.35 9.63 6.45
CA LYS A 224 -27.73 10.12 6.44
C LYS A 224 -27.82 11.45 5.67
N VAL A 225 -28.87 11.60 4.87
CA VAL A 225 -29.25 12.84 4.19
C VAL A 225 -30.56 13.33 4.82
N PRO A 226 -30.58 14.54 5.42
CA PRO A 226 -31.71 15.02 6.19
C PRO A 226 -33.02 15.10 5.40
N SER A 227 -32.99 15.57 4.16
CA SER A 227 -34.15 15.72 3.26
C SER A 227 -34.59 14.42 2.60
N ALA A 228 -33.89 13.31 2.82
CA ALA A 228 -34.29 12.04 2.22
C ALA A 228 -35.56 11.50 2.87
N VAL A 229 -36.53 11.11 2.06
CA VAL A 229 -37.67 10.32 2.45
C VAL A 229 -37.39 8.83 2.29
N TYR A 230 -36.59 8.49 1.28
CA TYR A 230 -36.08 7.14 1.08
C TYR A 230 -34.74 7.15 0.34
N TYR A 231 -34.08 5.99 0.33
CA TYR A 231 -32.83 5.74 -0.41
C TYR A 231 -33.05 4.70 -1.49
N LEU A 232 -32.48 4.95 -2.66
CA LEU A 232 -32.38 4.00 -3.76
C LEU A 232 -30.96 3.45 -3.82
N VAL A 233 -30.80 2.17 -3.54
CA VAL A 233 -29.54 1.45 -3.74
C VAL A 233 -29.48 0.94 -5.17
N TYR A 234 -28.42 1.26 -5.88
CA TYR A 234 -28.14 0.75 -7.22
C TYR A 234 -27.02 -0.28 -7.16
N ARG A 235 -27.15 -1.33 -7.95
CA ARG A 235 -26.15 -2.39 -8.09
C ARG A 235 -25.87 -2.68 -9.55
N LYS A 236 -24.61 -2.99 -9.85
CA LYS A 236 -24.22 -3.70 -11.06
C LYS A 236 -23.29 -4.87 -10.72
N SER A 237 -23.36 -5.94 -11.51
CA SER A 237 -22.50 -7.13 -11.38
C SER A 237 -21.56 -7.21 -12.59
N GLY A 238 -20.27 -6.96 -12.35
CA GLY A 238 -19.24 -6.82 -13.39
C GLY A 238 -19.06 -5.39 -13.89
N ALA A 239 -17.92 -5.13 -14.55
CA ALA A 239 -17.53 -3.79 -15.00
C ALA A 239 -18.50 -3.20 -16.02
N ASP A 240 -18.90 -3.98 -17.01
CA ASP A 240 -19.69 -3.54 -18.16
C ASP A 240 -21.21 -3.69 -17.97
N ALA A 241 -21.65 -4.19 -16.80
CA ALA A 241 -23.07 -4.34 -16.55
C ALA A 241 -23.76 -2.99 -16.34
N PRO A 242 -25.00 -2.80 -16.80
CA PRO A 242 -25.75 -1.58 -16.56
C PRO A 242 -26.13 -1.47 -15.07
N TRP A 243 -26.19 -0.23 -14.56
CA TRP A 243 -26.74 0.07 -13.26
C TRP A 243 -28.22 -0.25 -13.20
N LYS A 244 -28.65 -0.94 -12.15
CA LYS A 244 -30.07 -1.25 -11.90
C LYS A 244 -30.44 -0.80 -10.50
N PRO A 245 -31.62 -0.19 -10.31
CA PRO A 245 -32.16 -0.02 -8.97
C PRO A 245 -32.37 -1.41 -8.37
N TYR A 246 -31.92 -1.58 -7.14
CA TYR A 246 -31.84 -2.89 -6.52
C TYR A 246 -32.62 -2.96 -5.21
N ALA A 247 -32.53 -1.92 -4.38
CA ALA A 247 -33.31 -1.83 -3.15
C ALA A 247 -33.84 -0.42 -2.91
N LEU A 248 -35.02 -0.33 -2.32
CA LEU A 248 -35.64 0.87 -1.81
C LEU A 248 -35.74 0.76 -0.28
N LEU A 249 -35.30 1.79 0.42
CA LEU A 249 -35.19 1.80 1.88
C LEU A 249 -35.67 3.13 2.43
N ASP A 250 -36.44 3.09 3.53
CA ASP A 250 -36.84 4.31 4.22
C ASP A 250 -35.67 5.12 4.74
N SER A 251 -35.82 6.41 4.92
CA SER A 251 -34.78 7.35 5.32
C SER A 251 -34.09 7.07 6.67
N ASP A 252 -34.71 6.21 7.49
CA ASP A 252 -34.11 5.77 8.76
C ASP A 252 -33.00 4.75 8.59
N PHE A 253 -32.91 4.09 7.43
CA PHE A 253 -31.89 3.11 7.13
C PHE A 253 -30.69 3.79 6.44
N THR A 254 -29.52 3.66 7.04
CA THR A 254 -28.25 4.10 6.45
C THR A 254 -27.34 2.93 6.14
N SER A 255 -27.89 1.73 6.05
CA SER A 255 -27.20 0.51 5.66
C SER A 255 -28.11 -0.46 4.93
N TYR A 256 -27.52 -1.26 4.05
CA TYR A 256 -28.20 -2.33 3.33
C TYR A 256 -27.30 -3.56 3.25
N GLU A 257 -27.87 -4.76 3.45
CA GLU A 257 -27.15 -6.03 3.28
C GLU A 257 -27.70 -6.79 2.08
N ASP A 258 -26.92 -6.79 1.00
CA ASP A 258 -27.23 -7.57 -0.21
C ASP A 258 -26.88 -9.04 0.02
N ARG A 259 -27.89 -9.88 0.13
CA ARG A 259 -27.77 -11.32 0.36
C ARG A 259 -27.84 -12.15 -0.93
N ASP A 260 -28.16 -11.52 -2.05
CA ASP A 260 -28.22 -12.16 -3.36
C ASP A 260 -26.90 -11.93 -4.11
N VAL A 261 -25.80 -12.39 -3.50
CA VAL A 261 -24.45 -12.28 -4.05
C VAL A 261 -23.84 -13.67 -4.24
N LYS A 262 -23.04 -13.80 -5.29
CA LYS A 262 -22.32 -15.05 -5.60
C LYS A 262 -20.83 -14.85 -5.35
N ALA A 263 -20.16 -15.90 -4.87
CA ALA A 263 -18.72 -15.91 -4.72
C ALA A 263 -18.03 -15.60 -6.06
N ALA A 264 -16.86 -15.01 -6.00
CA ALA A 264 -16.04 -14.61 -7.14
C ALA A 264 -16.63 -13.53 -8.07
N VAL A 265 -17.84 -13.04 -7.81
CA VAL A 265 -18.45 -11.96 -8.59
C VAL A 265 -18.16 -10.61 -7.97
N THR A 266 -17.71 -9.65 -8.78
CA THR A 266 -17.52 -8.26 -8.36
C THR A 266 -18.83 -7.49 -8.54
N TYR A 267 -19.30 -6.89 -7.45
CA TYR A 267 -20.45 -6.01 -7.42
C TYR A 267 -20.01 -4.58 -7.19
N SER A 268 -20.67 -3.65 -7.86
CA SER A 268 -20.49 -2.23 -7.60
C SER A 268 -21.82 -1.65 -7.10
N TYR A 269 -21.74 -0.80 -6.08
CA TYR A 269 -22.89 -0.18 -5.45
C TYR A 269 -22.77 1.33 -5.46
N THR A 270 -23.90 2.00 -5.57
CA THR A 270 -24.07 3.42 -5.27
C THR A 270 -25.46 3.67 -4.69
N VAL A 271 -25.65 4.81 -4.02
CA VAL A 271 -26.89 5.15 -3.34
C VAL A 271 -27.31 6.55 -3.72
N ARG A 272 -28.62 6.75 -3.92
CA ARG A 272 -29.21 8.07 -4.10
C ARG A 272 -30.25 8.33 -3.02
N ALA A 273 -30.26 9.52 -2.48
CA ALA A 273 -31.36 10.02 -1.67
C ALA A 273 -32.49 10.51 -2.57
N VAL A 274 -33.72 10.39 -2.12
CA VAL A 274 -34.92 10.89 -2.80
C VAL A 274 -35.75 11.67 -1.78
N ASP A 275 -36.14 12.88 -2.14
CA ASP A 275 -36.94 13.78 -1.31
C ASP A 275 -38.47 13.54 -1.46
N GLU A 276 -39.25 14.35 -0.77
CA GLU A 276 -40.74 14.30 -0.82
C GLU A 276 -41.34 14.62 -2.19
N ASN A 277 -40.57 15.29 -3.07
CA ASN A 277 -40.97 15.65 -4.43
C ASN A 277 -40.49 14.61 -5.47
N GLU A 278 -40.03 13.46 -5.03
CA GLU A 278 -39.42 12.40 -5.86
C GLU A 278 -38.13 12.85 -6.59
N THR A 279 -37.53 13.97 -6.18
CA THR A 279 -36.28 14.44 -6.73
C THR A 279 -35.14 13.56 -6.20
N LYS A 280 -34.29 13.10 -7.12
CA LYS A 280 -33.15 12.23 -6.79
C LYS A 280 -31.87 13.03 -6.63
N SER A 281 -31.17 12.84 -5.53
CA SER A 281 -29.82 13.38 -5.37
C SER A 281 -28.87 12.87 -6.45
N HIS A 282 -27.71 13.47 -6.57
CA HIS A 282 -26.59 12.80 -7.22
C HIS A 282 -26.18 11.56 -6.41
N TYR A 283 -25.21 10.79 -6.88
CA TYR A 283 -24.66 9.62 -6.21
C TYR A 283 -23.14 9.78 -5.98
N ASP A 284 -22.64 9.14 -4.93
CA ASP A 284 -21.20 9.07 -4.66
C ASP A 284 -20.50 8.14 -5.66
N ASP A 285 -19.16 8.19 -5.69
CA ASP A 285 -18.40 7.24 -6.47
C ASP A 285 -18.78 5.81 -6.10
N ALA A 286 -18.89 4.96 -7.10
CA ALA A 286 -19.27 3.59 -6.89
C ALA A 286 -18.24 2.83 -6.07
N PHE A 287 -18.67 2.12 -5.07
CA PHE A 287 -17.82 1.20 -4.32
C PHE A 287 -17.91 -0.19 -4.95
N SER A 288 -16.75 -0.73 -5.34
CA SER A 288 -16.66 -2.06 -5.93
C SER A 288 -16.08 -3.05 -4.92
N ILE A 289 -16.76 -4.17 -4.73
CA ILE A 289 -16.35 -5.24 -3.83
C ILE A 289 -16.68 -6.59 -4.45
N ARG A 290 -15.82 -7.59 -4.18
CA ARG A 290 -16.11 -8.98 -4.51
C ARG A 290 -16.60 -9.71 -3.27
N PHE A 291 -17.68 -10.47 -3.41
CA PHE A 291 -18.11 -11.36 -2.36
C PHE A 291 -17.18 -12.56 -2.28
N MET A 292 -16.66 -12.80 -1.09
CA MET A 292 -15.79 -13.95 -0.80
C MET A 292 -16.36 -14.69 0.40
N ALA A 293 -16.52 -16.00 0.27
CA ALA A 293 -16.92 -16.85 1.37
C ALA A 293 -15.86 -16.78 2.48
N LYS A 294 -16.30 -16.85 3.73
CA LYS A 294 -15.43 -16.91 4.90
C LYS A 294 -14.61 -18.20 4.88
N PRO A 295 -13.27 -18.16 4.90
CA PRO A 295 -12.46 -19.36 5.09
C PRO A 295 -12.71 -19.96 6.47
N GLU A 296 -12.77 -21.28 6.56
CA GLU A 296 -12.87 -22.01 7.82
C GLU A 296 -11.52 -22.62 8.16
N ILE A 297 -10.99 -22.34 9.35
CA ILE A 297 -9.79 -23.00 9.86
C ILE A 297 -10.11 -24.47 10.14
N LYS A 298 -9.40 -25.36 9.46
CA LYS A 298 -9.52 -26.82 9.65
C LYS A 298 -8.61 -27.34 10.75
N ALA A 299 -7.43 -26.75 10.89
CA ALA A 299 -6.48 -27.08 11.97
C ALA A 299 -5.62 -25.86 12.32
N ALA A 300 -5.25 -25.76 13.59
CA ALA A 300 -4.21 -24.89 14.11
C ALA A 300 -3.36 -25.73 15.06
N GLN A 301 -2.07 -25.84 14.78
CA GLN A 301 -1.18 -26.70 15.57
C GLN A 301 0.24 -26.15 15.60
N SER A 302 0.99 -26.50 16.64
CA SER A 302 2.42 -26.23 16.69
C SER A 302 3.14 -26.98 15.57
N ASP A 303 4.00 -26.28 14.85
CA ASP A 303 4.89 -26.81 13.83
C ASP A 303 6.35 -26.52 14.18
N THR A 304 7.28 -26.94 13.36
CA THR A 304 8.72 -26.73 13.56
C THR A 304 9.06 -25.25 13.71
N ASP A 305 8.49 -24.41 12.85
CA ASP A 305 8.86 -23.01 12.73
C ASP A 305 7.80 -22.04 13.30
N GLY A 306 6.76 -22.53 13.97
CA GLY A 306 5.71 -21.70 14.52
C GLY A 306 4.36 -22.39 14.63
N VAL A 307 3.27 -21.65 14.49
CA VAL A 307 1.91 -22.20 14.46
C VAL A 307 1.45 -22.36 13.02
N ARG A 308 1.27 -23.61 12.59
CA ARG A 308 0.68 -23.92 11.29
C ARG A 308 -0.82 -23.90 11.35
N LEU A 309 -1.42 -23.17 10.43
CA LEU A 309 -2.85 -23.12 10.20
C LEU A 309 -3.17 -23.75 8.84
N THR A 310 -4.33 -24.42 8.77
CA THR A 310 -4.90 -24.87 7.50
C THR A 310 -6.36 -24.47 7.44
N TRP A 311 -6.85 -24.11 6.23
CA TRP A 311 -8.20 -23.60 6.04
C TRP A 311 -8.82 -24.05 4.72
N THR A 312 -10.12 -23.78 4.56
CA THR A 312 -10.84 -24.03 3.31
C THR A 312 -10.55 -22.93 2.30
N ARG A 313 -10.39 -23.29 1.04
CA ARG A 313 -10.27 -22.33 -0.06
C ARG A 313 -11.53 -21.47 -0.16
N SER A 314 -11.36 -20.19 -0.48
CA SER A 314 -12.41 -19.24 -0.85
C SER A 314 -12.27 -18.87 -2.32
N GLU A 315 -13.38 -18.95 -3.08
CA GLU A 315 -13.35 -18.61 -4.50
C GLU A 315 -13.24 -17.10 -4.73
N GLY A 316 -12.46 -16.73 -5.75
CA GLY A 316 -12.35 -15.36 -6.22
C GLY A 316 -11.51 -14.43 -5.34
N CYS A 317 -10.73 -14.96 -4.43
CA CYS A 317 -9.73 -14.20 -3.69
C CYS A 317 -8.41 -14.12 -4.48
N ASP A 318 -7.55 -13.15 -4.12
CA ASP A 318 -6.18 -13.04 -4.60
C ASP A 318 -5.19 -13.70 -3.61
N GLY A 319 -5.64 -13.95 -2.39
CA GLY A 319 -4.85 -14.52 -1.31
C GLY A 319 -5.58 -14.49 0.03
N TYR A 320 -4.83 -14.65 1.11
CA TYR A 320 -5.38 -14.73 2.46
C TYR A 320 -4.59 -13.89 3.46
N ALA A 321 -5.31 -13.36 4.44
CA ALA A 321 -4.77 -12.68 5.60
C ALA A 321 -5.06 -13.47 6.87
N VAL A 322 -4.01 -13.82 7.60
CA VAL A 322 -4.08 -14.53 8.89
C VAL A 322 -3.95 -13.53 10.01
N PHE A 323 -4.88 -13.56 10.94
CA PHE A 323 -4.89 -12.69 12.11
C PHE A 323 -4.78 -13.49 13.38
N ARG A 324 -4.15 -12.89 14.39
CA ARG A 324 -3.91 -13.46 15.71
C ARG A 324 -4.30 -12.50 16.82
N LYS A 325 -4.76 -13.03 17.95
CA LYS A 325 -4.86 -12.33 19.23
C LYS A 325 -4.37 -13.23 20.37
N GLU A 326 -3.76 -12.62 21.39
CA GLU A 326 -3.21 -13.34 22.54
C GLU A 326 -4.28 -13.62 23.61
N PHE A 327 -5.28 -12.74 23.72
CA PHE A 327 -6.33 -12.84 24.75
C PHE A 327 -7.70 -12.82 24.10
N ALA A 328 -8.67 -13.43 24.74
CA ALA A 328 -10.06 -13.49 24.23
C ALA A 328 -10.63 -12.08 23.93
N TRP A 329 -10.25 -11.09 24.72
CA TRP A 329 -10.64 -9.67 24.59
C TRP A 329 -9.63 -8.81 23.81
N GLY A 330 -8.54 -9.40 23.31
CA GLY A 330 -7.50 -8.70 22.55
C GLY A 330 -7.96 -8.31 21.13
N THR A 331 -7.26 -7.34 20.55
CA THR A 331 -7.47 -6.96 19.15
C THR A 331 -6.80 -7.95 18.20
N TRP A 332 -7.43 -8.17 17.05
CA TRP A 332 -6.86 -8.95 15.97
C TRP A 332 -5.67 -8.22 15.34
N ARG A 333 -4.53 -8.90 15.26
CA ARG A 333 -3.31 -8.39 14.60
C ARG A 333 -2.99 -9.27 13.40
N LEU A 334 -2.67 -8.64 12.28
CA LEU A 334 -2.20 -9.35 11.09
C LEU A 334 -0.83 -9.97 11.37
N VAL A 335 -0.66 -11.25 11.02
CA VAL A 335 0.59 -11.99 11.22
C VAL A 335 1.13 -12.62 9.94
N CYS A 336 0.28 -12.87 8.95
CA CYS A 336 0.70 -13.44 7.68
C CYS A 336 -0.21 -12.98 6.55
N LEU A 337 0.38 -12.71 5.38
CA LEU A 337 -0.31 -12.49 4.11
C LEU A 337 0.19 -13.53 3.11
N THR A 338 -0.71 -14.00 2.26
CA THR A 338 -0.36 -14.81 1.08
C THR A 338 -0.98 -14.15 -0.14
N ASP A 339 -0.25 -14.12 -1.25
CA ASP A 339 -0.70 -13.60 -2.55
C ASP A 339 -1.12 -14.75 -3.48
N ASP A 340 -1.30 -15.95 -2.93
CA ASP A 340 -1.68 -17.16 -3.65
C ASP A 340 -3.14 -17.52 -3.33
N GLU A 341 -4.00 -17.44 -4.34
CA GLU A 341 -5.42 -17.82 -4.24
C GLU A 341 -5.64 -19.30 -3.89
N SER A 342 -4.64 -20.13 -4.19
CA SER A 342 -4.67 -21.57 -3.91
C SER A 342 -4.17 -21.94 -2.52
N ALA A 343 -3.59 -20.99 -1.79
CA ALA A 343 -3.05 -21.21 -0.46
C ALA A 343 -4.14 -21.70 0.52
N THR A 344 -3.90 -22.83 1.14
CA THR A 344 -4.78 -23.40 2.19
C THR A 344 -4.05 -23.58 3.51
N SER A 345 -2.83 -23.04 3.63
CA SER A 345 -2.05 -23.10 4.87
C SER A 345 -1.06 -21.93 4.95
N ALA A 346 -0.73 -21.55 6.18
CA ALA A 346 0.38 -20.65 6.52
C ALA A 346 0.96 -21.01 7.87
N VAL A 347 2.15 -20.47 8.15
CA VAL A 347 2.82 -20.63 9.45
C VAL A 347 3.03 -19.25 10.07
N ASP A 348 2.56 -19.06 11.29
CA ASP A 348 2.91 -17.91 12.11
C ASP A 348 4.25 -18.17 12.80
N THR A 349 5.32 -17.65 12.23
CA THR A 349 6.69 -17.81 12.75
C THR A 349 7.01 -16.89 13.93
N PHE A 350 6.14 -15.94 14.24
CA PHE A 350 6.30 -15.00 15.36
C PHE A 350 5.57 -15.45 16.64
N ALA A 351 5.06 -16.66 16.67
CA ALA A 351 4.42 -17.19 17.85
C ALA A 351 5.47 -17.42 18.97
N LYS A 352 5.20 -16.88 20.17
CA LYS A 352 6.07 -17.06 21.33
C LYS A 352 5.77 -18.39 22.01
N ASP A 353 6.83 -19.02 22.48
CA ASP A 353 6.73 -20.29 23.18
C ASP A 353 5.82 -20.20 24.42
N ASP A 354 5.14 -21.30 24.71
CA ASP A 354 4.19 -21.46 25.82
C ASP A 354 3.04 -20.46 25.86
N THR A 355 2.75 -19.80 24.74
CA THR A 355 1.70 -18.76 24.61
C THR A 355 0.49 -19.32 23.86
N ALA A 356 -0.72 -19.04 24.39
CA ALA A 356 -1.96 -19.38 23.72
C ALA A 356 -2.41 -18.23 22.81
N TYR A 357 -2.65 -18.55 21.55
CA TYR A 357 -3.12 -17.62 20.54
C TYR A 357 -4.44 -18.07 19.94
N THR A 358 -5.30 -17.14 19.65
CA THR A 358 -6.51 -17.38 18.87
C THR A 358 -6.31 -16.82 17.48
N TYR A 359 -6.61 -17.62 16.47
CA TYR A 359 -6.40 -17.30 15.05
C TYR A 359 -7.71 -17.21 14.29
N THR A 360 -7.73 -16.36 13.29
CA THR A 360 -8.75 -16.32 12.25
C THR A 360 -8.10 -16.04 10.89
N VAL A 361 -8.77 -16.46 9.83
CA VAL A 361 -8.30 -16.28 8.44
C VAL A 361 -9.36 -15.55 7.65
N ARG A 362 -8.96 -14.64 6.79
CA ARG A 362 -9.83 -13.92 5.88
C ARG A 362 -9.29 -14.07 4.46
N ALA A 363 -10.17 -14.33 3.51
CA ALA A 363 -9.85 -14.23 2.10
C ALA A 363 -9.70 -12.74 1.74
N MET A 364 -8.82 -12.43 0.80
CA MET A 364 -8.48 -11.07 0.38
C MET A 364 -8.68 -10.90 -1.12
N TRP A 365 -9.26 -9.78 -1.53
CA TRP A 365 -9.32 -9.35 -2.91
C TRP A 365 -9.16 -7.82 -2.97
N ASN A 366 -8.14 -7.34 -3.69
CA ASN A 366 -7.87 -5.91 -3.86
C ASN A 366 -7.99 -5.12 -2.53
N LYS A 367 -7.32 -5.60 -1.48
CA LYS A 367 -7.35 -5.06 -0.09
C LYS A 367 -8.68 -5.22 0.66
N ASN A 368 -9.75 -5.66 0.01
CA ASN A 368 -10.99 -6.01 0.69
C ASN A 368 -10.85 -7.39 1.33
N LEU A 369 -11.43 -7.55 2.52
CA LEU A 369 -11.35 -8.79 3.30
C LEU A 369 -12.74 -9.44 3.40
N SER A 370 -12.78 -10.78 3.33
CA SER A 370 -14.00 -11.54 3.61
C SER A 370 -14.46 -11.37 5.06
N ALA A 371 -15.65 -11.86 5.37
CA ALA A 371 -16.04 -12.15 6.76
C ALA A 371 -15.03 -13.10 7.42
N TYR A 372 -15.03 -13.18 8.73
CA TYR A 372 -14.14 -14.05 9.51
C TYR A 372 -14.87 -14.68 10.70
N ASP A 373 -14.30 -15.72 11.26
CA ASP A 373 -14.77 -16.30 12.51
C ASP A 373 -14.28 -15.44 13.69
N GLU A 374 -15.21 -14.73 14.35
CA GLU A 374 -14.91 -13.88 15.50
C GLU A 374 -14.44 -14.67 16.73
N LYS A 375 -14.89 -15.92 16.88
CA LYS A 375 -14.41 -16.81 17.93
C LYS A 375 -13.00 -17.27 17.66
N GLY A 376 -12.71 -17.60 16.41
CA GLY A 376 -11.43 -18.12 15.97
C GLY A 376 -11.11 -19.50 16.53
N VAL A 377 -9.91 -20.00 16.24
CA VAL A 377 -9.39 -21.26 16.72
C VAL A 377 -8.21 -21.01 17.65
N THR A 378 -8.27 -21.50 18.87
CA THR A 378 -7.23 -21.31 19.88
C THR A 378 -6.25 -22.46 19.86
N VAL A 379 -4.96 -22.16 19.84
CA VAL A 379 -3.85 -23.09 19.98
C VAL A 379 -2.80 -22.50 20.92
N ARG A 380 -2.24 -23.35 21.78
CA ARG A 380 -1.07 -23.00 22.58
C ARG A 380 0.17 -23.45 21.83
N PHE A 381 1.07 -22.51 21.53
CA PHE A 381 2.31 -22.84 20.83
C PHE A 381 3.35 -23.40 21.77
N MET A 382 3.98 -24.48 21.35
CA MET A 382 5.18 -25.01 21.94
C MET A 382 6.24 -25.13 20.86
N ARG A 383 7.39 -24.51 21.09
CA ARG A 383 8.52 -24.53 20.17
C ARG A 383 9.04 -25.98 20.02
N ALA A 384 9.34 -26.37 18.80
CA ALA A 384 9.97 -27.63 18.52
C ALA A 384 11.37 -27.69 19.16
N PRO A 385 11.87 -28.86 19.56
CA PRO A 385 13.28 -29.03 19.93
C PRO A 385 14.17 -28.56 18.79
N GLU A 386 15.20 -27.80 19.13
CA GLU A 386 16.12 -27.19 18.19
C GLU A 386 17.48 -27.88 18.19
N SER A 387 18.30 -27.63 17.17
CA SER A 387 19.67 -28.12 17.10
C SER A 387 19.76 -29.67 17.31
N LEU A 388 18.83 -30.38 16.68
CA LEU A 388 18.84 -31.87 16.75
C LEU A 388 20.04 -32.36 15.96
N GLU A 389 20.92 -33.09 16.68
CA GLU A 389 22.10 -33.76 16.15
C GLU A 389 21.98 -35.29 16.31
N CYS A 390 22.63 -36.00 15.41
CA CYS A 390 22.72 -37.46 15.47
C CYS A 390 24.19 -37.90 15.41
N PHE A 391 24.69 -38.44 16.49
CA PHE A 391 26.01 -39.07 16.54
C PHE A 391 25.82 -40.57 16.25
N ALA A 392 26.11 -40.94 15.01
CA ALA A 392 25.90 -42.32 14.56
C ALA A 392 27.04 -43.24 15.00
N ASN A 393 26.71 -44.52 15.13
CA ASN A 393 27.67 -45.59 15.39
C ASN A 393 28.51 -45.47 16.69
N THR A 394 28.01 -44.75 17.68
CA THR A 394 28.66 -44.73 18.97
C THR A 394 28.55 -46.09 19.64
N LYS A 395 29.39 -46.37 20.66
CA LYS A 395 29.27 -47.56 21.48
C LYS A 395 27.89 -47.77 22.13
N HIS A 396 27.06 -46.77 22.10
CA HIS A 396 25.70 -46.78 22.64
C HIS A 396 24.59 -46.84 21.57
N GLY A 397 24.95 -47.02 20.28
CA GLY A 397 24.05 -46.93 19.13
C GLY A 397 24.06 -45.53 18.54
N ASN A 398 22.98 -45.12 17.87
CA ASN A 398 22.84 -43.76 17.39
C ASN A 398 22.37 -42.87 18.54
N VAL A 399 23.18 -41.89 18.92
CA VAL A 399 22.86 -40.96 20.00
C VAL A 399 22.37 -39.66 19.43
N LEU A 400 21.20 -39.24 19.87
CA LEU A 400 20.55 -37.99 19.50
C LEU A 400 20.71 -37.00 20.64
N ARG A 401 21.00 -35.77 20.31
CA ARG A 401 21.05 -34.61 21.23
C ARG A 401 20.32 -33.45 20.63
N TRP A 402 19.65 -32.69 21.46
CA TRP A 402 18.92 -31.48 21.02
C TRP A 402 18.89 -30.44 22.13
N GLN A 403 18.56 -29.21 21.74
CA GLN A 403 18.20 -28.15 22.67
C GLN A 403 16.67 -28.09 22.83
N SER A 404 16.20 -27.79 24.01
CA SER A 404 14.77 -27.67 24.29
C SER A 404 14.50 -26.43 25.09
N ASN A 405 13.24 -25.97 25.04
CA ASN A 405 12.75 -24.95 25.96
C ASN A 405 12.51 -25.56 27.36
N ASP A 406 12.48 -24.71 28.38
CA ASP A 406 12.30 -25.09 29.80
C ASP A 406 10.88 -25.59 30.11
N LYS A 407 9.96 -25.57 29.16
CA LYS A 407 8.55 -25.90 29.32
C LYS A 407 8.23 -27.36 28.96
N ALA A 408 9.14 -28.06 28.30
CA ALA A 408 8.97 -29.45 27.95
C ALA A 408 9.20 -30.33 29.16
N THR A 409 8.29 -31.26 29.41
CA THR A 409 8.41 -32.26 30.49
C THR A 409 8.84 -33.63 29.96
N ALA A 410 8.78 -33.84 28.67
CA ALA A 410 9.21 -35.05 27.98
C ALA A 410 9.41 -34.80 26.48
N PHE A 411 10.11 -35.74 25.85
CA PHE A 411 10.36 -35.76 24.41
C PHE A 411 10.00 -37.11 23.83
N PHE A 412 9.32 -37.10 22.69
CA PHE A 412 9.09 -38.29 21.88
C PHE A 412 10.07 -38.29 20.71
N VAL A 413 10.82 -39.38 20.59
CA VAL A 413 11.82 -39.54 19.51
C VAL A 413 11.23 -40.43 18.43
N TYR A 414 11.35 -39.99 17.20
CA TYR A 414 10.85 -40.67 16.02
C TYR A 414 11.99 -41.04 15.09
N ARG A 415 11.90 -42.22 14.46
CA ARG A 415 12.82 -42.68 13.44
C ARG A 415 12.06 -43.16 12.21
N ARG A 416 12.65 -42.98 11.04
CA ARG A 416 12.30 -43.70 9.82
C ARG A 416 13.55 -44.17 9.09
N ALA A 417 13.46 -45.29 8.37
CA ALA A 417 14.43 -45.64 7.35
C ALA A 417 14.23 -44.76 6.12
N GLU A 418 15.15 -44.81 5.15
CA GLU A 418 15.16 -43.86 3.99
C GLU A 418 13.81 -43.83 3.27
N GLU A 419 13.19 -44.97 3.01
CA GLU A 419 11.87 -45.06 2.38
C GLU A 419 10.74 -45.45 3.35
N GLY A 420 11.01 -45.37 4.64
CA GLY A 420 10.09 -45.84 5.70
C GLY A 420 9.16 -44.75 6.23
N LYS A 421 8.12 -45.16 6.93
CA LYS A 421 7.25 -44.26 7.69
C LYS A 421 7.88 -43.94 9.06
N TRP A 422 7.56 -42.71 9.55
CA TRP A 422 7.93 -42.31 10.90
C TRP A 422 7.34 -43.26 11.97
N LYS A 423 8.17 -43.70 12.87
CA LYS A 423 7.79 -44.55 14.04
C LYS A 423 8.34 -43.93 15.31
N ALA A 424 7.52 -43.81 16.33
CA ALA A 424 7.99 -43.47 17.67
C ALA A 424 8.86 -44.59 18.18
N ILE A 425 10.08 -44.28 18.60
CA ILE A 425 11.06 -45.25 19.05
C ILE A 425 11.37 -45.15 20.56
N GLY A 426 10.98 -44.01 21.18
CA GLY A 426 11.16 -43.85 22.62
C GLY A 426 10.60 -42.50 23.12
N LYS A 427 10.56 -42.42 24.45
CA LYS A 427 10.25 -41.22 25.23
C LYS A 427 11.37 -40.98 26.24
N THR A 428 11.77 -39.77 26.46
CA THR A 428 12.78 -39.34 27.43
C THR A 428 12.38 -38.01 28.07
N ASP A 429 12.85 -37.75 29.26
CA ASP A 429 12.78 -36.44 29.95
C ASP A 429 14.09 -35.64 29.82
N LYS A 430 15.08 -36.18 29.11
CA LYS A 430 16.39 -35.58 28.88
C LYS A 430 16.55 -35.10 27.44
N ASN A 431 17.43 -34.16 27.23
CA ASN A 431 17.77 -33.65 25.90
C ASN A 431 18.70 -34.57 25.09
N ILE A 432 18.72 -35.88 25.46
CA ILE A 432 19.55 -36.88 24.83
C ILE A 432 18.78 -38.20 24.78
N PHE A 433 18.97 -38.96 23.71
CA PHE A 433 18.37 -40.27 23.54
C PHE A 433 19.31 -41.21 22.76
N ALA A 434 19.47 -42.45 23.21
CA ALA A 434 20.29 -43.46 22.51
C ALA A 434 19.39 -44.50 21.85
N ASP A 435 19.40 -44.55 20.53
CA ASP A 435 18.75 -45.59 19.75
C ASP A 435 19.70 -46.80 19.59
N LYS A 436 19.53 -47.80 20.45
CA LYS A 436 20.32 -49.02 20.46
C LYS A 436 19.83 -50.07 19.46
N LYS A 437 18.68 -49.83 18.82
CA LYS A 437 18.04 -50.80 17.91
C LYS A 437 18.27 -50.38 16.44
N VAL A 438 19.53 -50.16 16.11
CA VAL A 438 19.97 -49.76 14.77
C VAL A 438 21.05 -50.69 14.23
N HIS A 439 21.11 -50.84 12.92
CA HIS A 439 22.24 -51.49 12.25
C HIS A 439 23.34 -50.46 12.03
N THR A 440 24.61 -50.91 12.16
CA THR A 440 25.81 -50.07 12.05
C THR A 440 25.91 -49.29 10.72
N ASP A 441 25.32 -49.83 9.64
CA ASP A 441 25.34 -49.19 8.32
C ASP A 441 23.96 -48.69 7.90
N GLY A 442 23.02 -48.63 8.83
CA GLY A 442 21.64 -48.25 8.53
C GLY A 442 21.48 -46.74 8.32
N ARG A 443 20.91 -46.36 7.19
CA ARG A 443 20.52 -44.96 6.92
C ARG A 443 19.18 -44.68 7.59
N TYR A 444 19.19 -43.81 8.59
CA TYR A 444 18.01 -43.41 9.34
C TYR A 444 17.85 -41.91 9.37
N PHE A 445 16.60 -41.50 9.48
CA PHE A 445 16.21 -40.13 9.74
C PHE A 445 15.55 -40.04 11.09
N TYR A 446 15.90 -39.03 11.85
CA TYR A 446 15.35 -38.78 13.19
C TYR A 446 14.69 -37.45 13.30
N THR A 447 13.65 -37.36 14.12
CA THR A 447 13.07 -36.09 14.60
C THR A 447 12.59 -36.30 16.04
N VAL A 448 12.41 -35.17 16.74
CA VAL A 448 11.98 -35.14 18.13
C VAL A 448 10.84 -34.15 18.28
N LYS A 449 9.86 -34.46 19.11
CA LYS A 449 8.79 -33.59 19.54
C LYS A 449 8.83 -33.37 21.03
N ALA A 450 8.69 -32.11 21.45
CA ALA A 450 8.52 -31.78 22.86
C ALA A 450 7.06 -31.99 23.30
N TYR A 451 6.88 -32.31 24.57
CA TYR A 451 5.60 -32.58 25.19
C TYR A 451 5.58 -32.02 26.60
N ASN A 452 4.44 -31.58 27.09
CA ASN A 452 4.26 -31.25 28.50
C ASN A 452 3.13 -32.05 29.13
N SER A 453 2.95 -31.93 30.48
CA SER A 453 1.97 -32.70 31.27
C SER A 453 0.50 -32.45 30.87
N SER A 454 0.19 -31.45 30.07
CA SER A 454 -1.15 -31.09 29.59
C SER A 454 -1.52 -31.75 28.25
N ALA A 455 -0.83 -32.79 27.83
CA ALA A 455 -0.99 -33.48 26.54
C ALA A 455 -0.72 -32.56 25.30
N PHE A 456 0.02 -31.50 25.52
CA PHE A 456 0.36 -30.53 24.52
C PHE A 456 1.70 -30.87 23.87
N GLN A 457 1.76 -30.87 22.55
CA GLN A 457 2.91 -31.26 21.77
C GLN A 457 3.41 -30.14 20.88
N SER A 458 4.73 -30.03 20.73
CA SER A 458 5.36 -29.18 19.72
C SER A 458 5.22 -29.76 18.31
N GLY A 459 5.60 -28.96 17.32
CA GLY A 459 6.00 -29.47 16.01
C GLY A 459 7.18 -30.44 16.12
N ALA A 460 7.54 -31.06 15.01
CA ALA A 460 8.72 -31.88 14.92
C ALA A 460 9.97 -31.01 14.80
N ALA A 461 11.06 -31.39 15.46
CA ALA A 461 12.37 -30.83 15.23
C ALA A 461 12.78 -30.97 13.74
N LYS A 462 13.66 -30.15 13.25
CA LYS A 462 14.27 -30.34 11.92
C LYS A 462 14.87 -31.75 11.87
N THR A 463 14.60 -32.45 10.77
CA THR A 463 15.06 -33.83 10.60
C THR A 463 16.57 -33.90 10.49
N VAL A 464 17.21 -34.82 11.20
CA VAL A 464 18.62 -35.14 11.08
C VAL A 464 18.81 -36.51 10.46
N LYS A 465 19.86 -36.68 9.64
CA LYS A 465 20.28 -37.98 9.06
C LYS A 465 21.40 -38.61 9.91
N THR A 466 21.49 -39.92 9.90
CA THR A 466 22.61 -40.67 10.57
C THR A 466 23.95 -40.42 9.89
N PHE A 467 23.97 -40.28 8.58
CA PHE A 467 25.19 -40.08 7.81
C PHE A 467 24.98 -38.97 6.80
N LYS A 468 26.00 -38.13 6.64
CA LYS A 468 26.15 -37.23 5.48
C LYS A 468 26.92 -38.05 4.42
N ASP A 469 26.38 -38.16 3.24
CA ASP A 469 26.90 -39.04 2.17
C ASP A 469 28.33 -38.63 1.69
N GLU A 470 28.80 -37.48 2.10
CA GLU A 470 30.00 -36.79 1.59
C GLU A 470 31.24 -36.94 2.44
N ILE A 471 31.14 -37.56 3.65
CA ILE A 471 32.25 -37.65 4.60
C ILE A 471 32.76 -39.12 4.71
N ASN A 472 34.05 -39.32 4.47
CA ASN A 472 34.74 -40.56 4.72
C ASN A 472 35.39 -40.54 6.11
N PRO A 473 34.84 -41.23 7.13
CA PRO A 473 35.37 -41.19 8.51
C PRO A 473 36.78 -41.79 8.66
N LYS A 474 37.29 -42.49 7.65
CA LYS A 474 38.68 -43.05 7.62
C LYS A 474 39.67 -42.10 6.97
N GLY A 475 39.24 -41.07 6.30
CA GLY A 475 40.10 -40.07 5.65
C GLY A 475 40.65 -39.05 6.67
N LYS A 476 41.68 -38.33 6.29
CA LYS A 476 42.15 -37.18 7.08
C LYS A 476 41.08 -36.08 7.13
N MET A 477 40.93 -35.45 8.28
CA MET A 477 39.98 -34.35 8.48
C MET A 477 40.60 -33.22 9.27
N VAL A 478 40.23 -31.98 8.97
CA VAL A 478 40.49 -30.78 9.77
C VAL A 478 39.29 -29.91 9.82
N ALA A 479 39.09 -29.17 10.91
CA ALA A 479 38.10 -28.11 11.00
C ALA A 479 38.75 -26.74 10.87
N LEU A 480 38.48 -26.02 9.77
CA LEU A 480 38.77 -24.61 9.71
C LEU A 480 37.72 -23.86 10.55
N THR A 481 38.18 -22.96 11.40
CA THR A 481 37.30 -22.18 12.27
C THR A 481 37.62 -20.70 12.16
N PHE A 482 36.57 -19.89 12.14
CA PHE A 482 36.69 -18.44 11.99
C PHE A 482 35.96 -17.75 13.15
N ASP A 483 36.70 -16.84 13.81
CA ASP A 483 36.19 -16.08 14.95
C ASP A 483 35.92 -14.62 14.53
N ASP A 484 35.19 -13.88 15.36
CA ASP A 484 34.91 -12.46 15.28
C ASP A 484 34.00 -11.99 14.13
N GLY A 485 33.66 -12.82 13.18
CA GLY A 485 32.68 -12.52 12.15
C GLY A 485 31.24 -12.42 12.65
N PRO A 486 30.23 -12.25 11.76
CA PRO A 486 30.43 -12.14 10.31
C PRO A 486 30.88 -10.76 9.86
N SER A 487 31.65 -10.73 8.78
CA SER A 487 31.98 -9.54 8.01
C SER A 487 31.39 -9.69 6.61
N ASP A 488 30.64 -8.69 6.12
CA ASP A 488 29.92 -8.84 4.86
C ASP A 488 30.83 -9.21 3.68
N SER A 489 31.94 -8.51 3.50
CA SER A 489 32.90 -8.77 2.40
C SER A 489 33.80 -9.98 2.65
N ILE A 490 34.47 -10.04 3.81
CA ILE A 490 35.47 -11.07 4.08
C ILE A 490 34.82 -12.44 4.27
N THR A 491 33.77 -12.52 5.06
CA THR A 491 33.06 -13.79 5.26
C THR A 491 32.52 -14.32 3.94
N ASN A 492 31.90 -13.47 3.09
CA ASN A 492 31.45 -13.92 1.77
C ASN A 492 32.59 -14.39 0.87
N GLY A 493 33.76 -13.71 0.88
CA GLY A 493 34.95 -14.14 0.16
C GLY A 493 35.42 -15.54 0.62
N VAL A 494 35.49 -15.77 1.93
CA VAL A 494 35.78 -17.10 2.50
C VAL A 494 34.78 -18.15 2.03
N LEU A 495 33.48 -17.81 2.05
CA LEU A 495 32.40 -18.71 1.59
C LEU A 495 32.52 -19.02 0.10
N ASP A 496 32.95 -18.08 -0.74
CA ASP A 496 33.19 -18.32 -2.18
C ASP A 496 34.26 -19.41 -2.39
N VAL A 497 35.31 -19.35 -1.60
CA VAL A 497 36.37 -20.35 -1.63
C VAL A 497 35.83 -21.70 -1.15
N LEU A 498 35.16 -21.75 0.00
CA LEU A 498 34.57 -22.98 0.55
C LEU A 498 33.58 -23.62 -0.42
N GLU A 499 32.71 -22.84 -1.04
CA GLU A 499 31.70 -23.31 -1.99
C GLU A 499 32.38 -23.91 -3.24
N LYS A 500 33.38 -23.24 -3.79
CA LYS A 500 34.13 -23.70 -4.96
C LYS A 500 34.75 -25.09 -4.73
N TYR A 501 35.20 -25.35 -3.52
CA TYR A 501 35.84 -26.62 -3.15
C TYR A 501 34.93 -27.60 -2.40
N LYS A 502 33.66 -27.28 -2.24
CA LYS A 502 32.65 -28.04 -1.47
C LYS A 502 33.12 -28.36 -0.04
N ALA A 503 33.87 -27.40 0.52
CA ALA A 503 34.44 -27.48 1.87
C ALA A 503 33.47 -26.88 2.88
N LYS A 504 33.61 -27.26 4.15
CA LYS A 504 32.89 -26.71 5.28
C LYS A 504 33.82 -26.12 6.31
N ALA A 505 33.27 -25.23 7.13
CA ALA A 505 33.93 -24.60 8.25
C ALA A 505 32.97 -24.35 9.41
N THR A 506 33.52 -23.93 10.55
CA THR A 506 32.70 -23.43 11.67
C THR A 506 33.01 -21.96 11.89
N PHE A 507 31.97 -21.14 11.99
CA PHE A 507 32.08 -19.70 12.24
C PHE A 507 31.56 -19.40 13.64
N PHE A 508 32.43 -18.89 14.52
CA PHE A 508 32.08 -18.43 15.86
C PHE A 508 31.78 -16.92 15.80
N VAL A 509 30.51 -16.60 15.71
CA VAL A 509 30.06 -15.23 15.40
C VAL A 509 29.89 -14.37 16.64
N VAL A 510 30.25 -13.10 16.53
CA VAL A 510 30.00 -12.05 17.55
C VAL A 510 28.64 -11.41 17.28
N GLY A 511 27.75 -11.42 18.27
CA GLY A 511 26.36 -10.99 18.13
C GLY A 511 26.18 -9.58 17.56
N THR A 512 26.99 -8.61 18.01
CA THR A 512 26.95 -7.21 17.53
C THR A 512 27.31 -7.05 16.04
N ARG A 513 27.89 -8.05 15.43
CA ARG A 513 28.26 -8.03 14.00
C ARG A 513 27.24 -8.72 13.10
N ILE A 514 26.30 -9.48 13.68
CA ILE A 514 25.35 -10.28 12.90
C ILE A 514 24.48 -9.38 12.00
N GLU A 515 23.97 -8.25 12.50
CA GLU A 515 23.11 -7.37 11.68
C GLU A 515 23.82 -6.90 10.39
N GLY A 516 25.13 -6.57 10.47
CA GLY A 516 25.92 -6.12 9.30
C GLY A 516 26.37 -7.23 8.36
N GLY A 517 26.32 -8.51 8.79
CA GLY A 517 26.79 -9.65 8.01
C GLY A 517 25.83 -10.86 8.00
N HIS A 518 24.55 -10.62 8.31
CA HIS A 518 23.55 -11.68 8.43
C HIS A 518 23.35 -12.49 7.15
N GLU A 519 23.48 -11.88 5.98
CA GLU A 519 23.36 -12.57 4.70
C GLU A 519 24.47 -13.59 4.50
N ALA A 520 25.73 -13.24 4.86
CA ALA A 520 26.87 -14.14 4.82
C ALA A 520 26.70 -15.31 5.81
N MET A 521 26.25 -15.03 7.05
CA MET A 521 25.97 -16.05 8.04
C MET A 521 24.84 -17.01 7.59
N ALA A 522 23.75 -16.48 7.03
CA ALA A 522 22.66 -17.30 6.50
C ALA A 522 23.12 -18.16 5.31
N ARG A 523 23.98 -17.62 4.44
CA ARG A 523 24.64 -18.36 3.35
C ARG A 523 25.50 -19.48 3.89
N ALA A 524 26.37 -19.21 4.88
CA ALA A 524 27.20 -20.21 5.52
C ALA A 524 26.39 -21.39 6.06
N SER A 525 25.32 -21.09 6.78
CA SER A 525 24.39 -22.10 7.29
C SER A 525 23.74 -22.94 6.17
N LYS A 526 23.31 -22.31 5.06
CA LYS A 526 22.74 -23.02 3.89
C LYS A 526 23.76 -23.94 3.20
N MET A 527 25.01 -23.55 3.16
CA MET A 527 26.13 -24.35 2.64
C MET A 527 26.47 -25.55 3.53
N GLY A 528 25.90 -25.60 4.75
CA GLY A 528 26.15 -26.66 5.74
C GLY A 528 27.39 -26.42 6.60
N CYS A 529 27.89 -25.18 6.62
CA CYS A 529 28.82 -24.73 7.65
C CYS A 529 28.12 -24.64 9.00
N GLU A 530 28.87 -24.76 10.08
CA GLU A 530 28.37 -24.67 11.45
C GLU A 530 28.50 -23.23 11.97
N ILE A 531 27.47 -22.74 12.63
CA ILE A 531 27.49 -21.43 13.28
C ILE A 531 27.54 -21.65 14.79
N GLY A 532 28.61 -21.16 15.42
CA GLY A 532 28.82 -21.15 16.87
C GLY A 532 28.68 -19.75 17.45
N THR A 533 28.57 -19.65 18.76
CA THR A 533 28.54 -18.35 19.46
C THR A 533 29.92 -17.93 19.94
N HIS A 534 30.27 -16.66 19.76
CA HIS A 534 31.45 -16.00 20.31
C HIS A 534 31.08 -14.84 21.25
N THR A 535 29.95 -15.02 21.98
CA THR A 535 29.22 -14.02 22.79
C THR A 535 28.63 -12.87 21.95
N TYR A 536 27.84 -12.00 22.58
CA TYR A 536 27.20 -10.89 21.87
C TYR A 536 28.16 -9.74 21.61
N SER A 537 28.91 -9.33 22.61
CA SER A 537 29.81 -8.17 22.53
C SER A 537 31.30 -8.52 22.77
N HIS A 538 31.67 -9.81 22.57
CA HIS A 538 33.02 -10.31 22.71
C HIS A 538 33.58 -10.09 24.14
N ILE A 539 32.81 -10.44 25.18
CA ILE A 539 33.18 -10.25 26.57
C ILE A 539 34.24 -11.27 27.04
N ASP A 540 35.05 -10.89 28.01
CA ASP A 540 35.90 -11.83 28.76
C ASP A 540 35.04 -12.62 29.74
N LEU A 541 34.85 -13.92 29.47
CA LEU A 541 33.95 -14.78 30.20
C LEU A 541 34.32 -14.97 31.68
N PRO A 542 35.60 -15.21 32.06
CA PRO A 542 36.00 -15.38 33.46
C PRO A 542 35.77 -14.16 34.34
N SER A 543 35.82 -12.94 33.77
CA SER A 543 35.60 -11.71 34.52
C SER A 543 34.16 -11.23 34.54
N SER A 544 33.26 -11.95 33.83
CA SER A 544 31.87 -11.55 33.66
C SER A 544 30.95 -12.25 34.64
N SER A 545 29.84 -11.57 35.05
CA SER A 545 28.83 -12.19 35.90
C SER A 545 28.04 -13.31 35.16
N SER A 546 27.57 -14.30 35.87
CA SER A 546 26.72 -15.34 35.26
C SER A 546 25.44 -14.81 34.63
N SER A 547 24.90 -13.68 35.12
CA SER A 547 23.74 -13.01 34.47
C SER A 547 24.11 -12.41 33.13
N THR A 548 25.23 -11.67 33.08
CA THR A 548 25.76 -11.08 31.84
C THR A 548 26.08 -12.16 30.80
N ILE A 549 26.73 -13.24 31.22
CA ILE A 549 27.04 -14.37 30.31
C ILE A 549 25.76 -14.93 29.70
N ARG A 550 24.71 -15.16 30.50
CA ARG A 550 23.45 -15.71 29.99
C ARG A 550 22.77 -14.75 29.00
N GLU A 551 22.79 -13.45 29.26
CA GLU A 551 22.24 -12.45 28.34
C GLU A 551 23.02 -12.41 27.04
N GLU A 552 24.34 -12.34 27.07
CA GLU A 552 25.22 -12.37 25.91
C GLU A 552 24.99 -13.59 25.01
N ILE A 553 24.86 -14.76 25.60
CA ILE A 553 24.59 -16.00 24.86
C ILE A 553 23.16 -16.01 24.30
N ALA A 554 22.18 -15.58 25.08
CA ALA A 554 20.78 -15.56 24.65
C ALA A 554 20.56 -14.61 23.47
N TRP A 555 21.10 -13.37 23.53
CA TRP A 555 20.99 -12.39 22.44
C TRP A 555 21.66 -12.89 21.16
N THR A 556 22.84 -13.51 21.27
CA THR A 556 23.53 -14.09 20.11
C THR A 556 22.75 -15.26 19.53
N ASP A 557 22.26 -16.17 20.37
CA ASP A 557 21.47 -17.31 19.94
C ASP A 557 20.15 -16.92 19.27
N ASP A 558 19.50 -15.84 19.74
CA ASP A 558 18.27 -15.33 19.14
C ASP A 558 18.52 -14.78 17.73
N LEU A 559 19.61 -14.01 17.54
CA LEU A 559 20.00 -13.51 16.21
C LEU A 559 20.43 -14.66 15.28
N ILE A 560 21.24 -15.60 15.75
CA ILE A 560 21.61 -16.77 14.94
C ILE A 560 20.36 -17.55 14.53
N ARG A 561 19.42 -17.76 15.43
CA ARG A 561 18.14 -18.44 15.14
C ARG A 561 17.29 -17.68 14.10
N GLU A 562 17.23 -16.36 14.20
CA GLU A 562 16.48 -15.52 13.27
C GLU A 562 16.92 -15.77 11.83
N TYR A 563 18.21 -15.77 11.58
CA TYR A 563 18.74 -15.85 10.21
C TYR A 563 19.09 -17.27 9.72
N THR A 564 19.32 -18.23 10.64
CA THR A 564 19.71 -19.60 10.27
C THR A 564 18.63 -20.65 10.61
N GLY A 565 17.63 -20.25 11.42
CA GLY A 565 16.52 -21.10 11.86
C GLY A 565 16.85 -21.99 13.07
N SER A 566 18.04 -21.89 13.68
CA SER A 566 18.40 -22.62 14.91
C SER A 566 19.49 -21.86 15.69
N PRO A 567 19.50 -21.92 17.02
CA PRO A 567 20.56 -21.28 17.81
C PRO A 567 21.89 -22.04 17.67
N ALA A 568 22.96 -21.43 18.12
CA ALA A 568 24.26 -22.10 18.18
C ALA A 568 24.23 -23.31 19.11
N THR A 569 24.85 -24.40 18.66
CA THR A 569 25.04 -25.62 19.48
C THR A 569 26.40 -25.71 20.13
N VAL A 570 27.35 -24.88 19.62
CA VAL A 570 28.75 -24.85 20.02
C VAL A 570 29.17 -23.44 20.39
N ALA A 571 30.21 -23.29 21.18
CA ALA A 571 30.74 -22.02 21.61
C ALA A 571 32.27 -21.99 21.53
N ARG A 572 32.81 -20.79 21.36
CA ARG A 572 34.21 -20.49 21.61
C ARG A 572 34.31 -19.27 22.52
N ALA A 573 35.17 -19.37 23.53
CA ALA A 573 35.39 -18.27 24.45
C ALA A 573 36.22 -17.16 23.78
N PRO A 574 35.80 -15.89 23.88
CA PRO A 574 36.59 -14.78 23.42
C PRO A 574 38.03 -14.80 23.97
N GLY A 575 39.04 -14.65 23.07
CA GLY A 575 40.44 -14.77 23.44
C GLY A 575 40.86 -16.13 24.01
N GLY A 576 39.99 -17.17 23.94
CA GLY A 576 40.24 -18.49 24.49
C GLY A 576 40.11 -18.59 26.01
N ALA A 577 39.77 -17.51 26.72
CA ALA A 577 39.71 -17.47 28.18
C ALA A 577 38.43 -18.12 28.70
N LEU A 578 38.55 -19.21 29.44
CA LEU A 578 37.45 -19.98 29.98
C LEU A 578 37.73 -20.53 31.36
N ASP A 579 36.82 -20.40 32.29
CA ASP A 579 36.83 -21.07 33.59
C ASP A 579 35.59 -22.00 33.74
N SER A 580 35.63 -22.87 34.77
CA SER A 580 34.56 -23.85 35.00
C SER A 580 33.20 -23.19 35.26
N SER A 581 33.15 -22.03 35.89
CA SER A 581 31.91 -21.29 36.19
C SER A 581 31.26 -20.75 34.93
N SER A 582 32.06 -20.07 34.11
CA SER A 582 31.63 -19.52 32.84
C SER A 582 31.21 -20.62 31.87
N ALA A 583 31.98 -21.72 31.80
CA ALA A 583 31.67 -22.88 30.96
C ALA A 583 30.31 -23.50 31.34
N ALA A 584 30.06 -23.70 32.65
CA ALA A 584 28.79 -24.19 33.15
C ALA A 584 27.62 -23.24 32.88
N THR A 585 27.88 -21.93 32.96
CA THR A 585 26.85 -20.88 32.72
C THR A 585 26.43 -20.82 31.25
N VAL A 586 27.36 -20.90 30.29
CA VAL A 586 27.09 -20.95 28.86
C VAL A 586 26.35 -22.23 28.46
N GLY A 587 26.67 -23.35 29.10
CA GLY A 587 25.95 -24.61 28.91
C GLY A 587 26.09 -25.25 27.53
N LYS A 588 27.11 -24.87 26.75
CA LYS A 588 27.46 -25.42 25.44
C LYS A 588 28.84 -26.08 25.49
N PRO A 589 29.18 -27.03 24.58
CA PRO A 589 30.55 -27.47 24.39
C PRO A 589 31.38 -26.33 23.82
N PHE A 590 32.62 -26.22 24.32
CA PHE A 590 33.57 -25.21 23.84
C PHE A 590 34.61 -25.85 22.94
N PHE A 591 34.96 -25.15 21.88
CA PHE A 591 35.99 -25.56 20.95
C PHE A 591 37.11 -24.51 20.97
N TYR A 592 38.30 -24.94 21.40
CA TYR A 592 39.53 -24.21 21.34
C TYR A 592 40.16 -24.44 19.94
N TRP A 593 41.47 -24.50 19.85
CA TRP A 593 42.21 -24.84 18.65
C TRP A 593 43.49 -25.63 18.99
N SER A 594 43.93 -26.46 18.07
CA SER A 594 45.22 -27.11 18.09
C SER A 594 46.24 -26.36 17.26
N VAL A 595 45.80 -25.57 16.27
CA VAL A 595 46.64 -24.73 15.43
C VAL A 595 46.15 -23.28 15.46
N ASP A 596 46.99 -22.40 16.05
CA ASP A 596 46.77 -20.95 15.99
C ASP A 596 47.52 -20.36 14.79
N THR A 597 46.83 -19.82 13.83
CA THR A 597 47.43 -19.21 12.64
C THR A 597 48.07 -17.85 12.92
N ARG A 598 47.73 -17.22 14.05
CA ARG A 598 48.14 -15.86 14.45
C ARG A 598 47.87 -14.80 13.35
N ASP A 599 46.82 -14.99 12.56
CA ASP A 599 46.36 -14.07 11.52
C ASP A 599 46.02 -12.70 12.10
N TRP A 600 45.43 -12.69 13.32
CA TRP A 600 45.07 -11.50 14.10
C TRP A 600 46.28 -10.64 14.48
N GLU A 601 47.47 -11.23 14.59
CA GLU A 601 48.75 -10.58 14.95
C GLU A 601 49.56 -10.23 13.70
N SER A 602 49.78 -11.21 12.83
CA SER A 602 50.66 -11.06 11.67
C SER A 602 50.12 -10.17 10.57
N ARG A 603 48.78 -10.27 10.34
CA ARG A 603 48.10 -9.60 9.21
C ARG A 603 48.80 -9.86 7.86
N ASP A 604 49.43 -11.02 7.72
CA ASP A 604 50.16 -11.46 6.56
C ASP A 604 49.74 -12.85 6.10
N ALA A 605 49.20 -12.93 4.88
CA ALA A 605 48.70 -14.16 4.30
C ALA A 605 49.78 -15.24 4.20
N SER A 606 51.03 -14.86 3.87
CA SER A 606 52.15 -15.80 3.72
C SER A 606 52.47 -16.46 5.04
N SER A 607 52.41 -15.72 6.16
CA SER A 607 52.62 -16.24 7.50
C SER A 607 51.53 -17.26 7.86
N VAL A 608 50.27 -16.93 7.63
CA VAL A 608 49.12 -17.84 7.87
C VAL A 608 49.26 -19.13 7.06
N ILE A 609 49.55 -19.03 5.75
CA ILE A 609 49.75 -20.17 4.86
C ILE A 609 50.91 -21.06 5.37
N SER A 610 52.01 -20.46 5.79
CA SER A 610 53.18 -21.18 6.30
C SER A 610 52.84 -21.95 7.60
N ILE A 611 52.13 -21.31 8.54
CA ILE A 611 51.73 -21.95 9.80
C ILE A 611 50.83 -23.15 9.52
N VAL A 612 49.81 -22.99 8.69
CA VAL A 612 48.90 -24.11 8.37
C VAL A 612 49.66 -25.26 7.69
N LYS A 613 50.50 -24.96 6.66
CA LYS A 613 51.21 -26.00 5.93
C LYS A 613 52.20 -26.79 6.80
N ASN A 614 52.78 -26.16 7.81
CA ASN A 614 53.78 -26.77 8.66
C ASN A 614 53.18 -27.50 9.84
N ASN A 615 51.95 -27.17 10.29
CA ASN A 615 51.42 -27.69 11.54
C ASN A 615 50.10 -28.52 11.36
N ALA A 616 49.41 -28.38 10.21
CA ALA A 616 48.11 -29.09 10.06
C ALA A 616 48.30 -30.61 10.08
N ALA A 617 47.60 -31.23 10.97
CA ALA A 617 47.52 -32.71 11.15
C ALA A 617 46.09 -33.18 11.12
N ASP A 618 45.90 -34.52 11.00
CA ASP A 618 44.58 -35.17 11.02
C ASP A 618 43.92 -34.99 12.39
N GLY A 619 42.79 -34.36 12.44
CA GLY A 619 42.01 -34.09 13.68
C GLY A 619 42.16 -32.66 14.18
N ASP A 620 42.93 -31.81 13.54
CA ASP A 620 43.16 -30.44 14.00
C ASP A 620 41.95 -29.53 13.86
N ILE A 621 41.83 -28.58 14.81
CA ILE A 621 40.99 -27.41 14.78
C ILE A 621 41.90 -26.21 14.55
N ILE A 622 41.75 -25.53 13.43
CA ILE A 622 42.59 -24.42 12.98
C ILE A 622 41.87 -23.11 13.20
N LEU A 623 42.46 -22.21 14.00
CA LEU A 623 41.94 -20.86 14.27
C LEU A 623 42.34 -19.87 13.20
N MET A 624 41.36 -19.13 12.71
CA MET A 624 41.47 -17.95 11.87
C MET A 624 40.39 -16.93 12.26
N HIS A 625 40.38 -15.75 11.61
CA HIS A 625 39.37 -14.71 11.84
C HIS A 625 38.85 -14.17 10.49
N ASP A 626 37.58 -14.27 10.23
CA ASP A 626 36.94 -13.83 8.96
C ASP A 626 36.60 -12.32 8.93
N VAL A 627 37.50 -11.54 9.49
CA VAL A 627 37.46 -10.07 9.56
C VAL A 627 38.70 -9.41 8.97
N TYR A 628 39.64 -10.21 8.45
CA TYR A 628 40.88 -9.70 7.88
C TYR A 628 41.07 -10.12 6.43
N GLU A 629 41.46 -9.15 5.56
CA GLU A 629 41.71 -9.40 4.15
C GLU A 629 42.87 -10.41 3.96
N SER A 630 43.93 -10.33 4.79
CA SER A 630 45.03 -11.28 4.79
C SER A 630 44.62 -12.74 5.08
N THR A 631 43.56 -12.92 5.88
CA THR A 631 42.99 -14.24 6.14
C THR A 631 42.28 -14.76 4.90
N LEU A 632 41.47 -13.94 4.22
CA LEU A 632 40.82 -14.33 2.96
C LEU A 632 41.88 -14.72 1.90
N GLU A 633 42.93 -13.90 1.72
CA GLU A 633 44.03 -14.21 0.83
C GLU A 633 44.74 -15.55 1.19
N ALA A 634 44.87 -15.84 2.49
CA ALA A 634 45.43 -17.11 2.95
C ALA A 634 44.51 -18.28 2.65
N VAL A 635 43.21 -18.14 2.87
CA VAL A 635 42.20 -19.19 2.65
C VAL A 635 42.15 -19.61 1.18
N GLU A 636 42.31 -18.69 0.23
CA GLU A 636 42.43 -19.00 -1.22
C GLU A 636 43.54 -20.00 -1.55
N THR A 637 44.60 -20.05 -0.73
CA THR A 637 45.72 -20.98 -0.87
C THR A 637 45.58 -22.20 0.04
N VAL A 638 45.15 -22.01 1.29
CA VAL A 638 45.06 -23.04 2.33
C VAL A 638 44.03 -24.10 2.01
N VAL A 639 42.84 -23.70 1.57
CA VAL A 639 41.73 -24.63 1.28
C VAL A 639 42.10 -25.61 0.16
N PRO A 640 42.51 -25.17 -1.05
CA PRO A 640 42.89 -26.13 -2.08
C PRO A 640 44.11 -26.96 -1.73
N TRP A 641 45.06 -26.42 -0.96
CA TRP A 641 46.23 -27.18 -0.51
C TRP A 641 45.81 -28.31 0.45
N LEU A 642 45.01 -28.04 1.48
CA LEU A 642 44.52 -29.08 2.42
C LEU A 642 43.79 -30.22 1.68
N ILE A 643 42.93 -29.85 0.70
CA ILE A 643 42.25 -30.82 -0.14
C ILE A 643 43.23 -31.65 -0.97
N SER A 644 44.27 -31.04 -1.55
CA SER A 644 45.29 -31.74 -2.31
C SER A 644 46.13 -32.70 -1.43
N GLU A 645 46.31 -32.40 -0.12
CA GLU A 645 46.94 -33.25 0.85
C GLU A 645 46.02 -34.37 1.39
N GLY A 646 44.75 -34.46 0.88
CA GLY A 646 43.78 -35.49 1.21
C GLY A 646 42.95 -35.20 2.47
N TYR A 647 42.96 -33.94 2.94
CA TYR A 647 42.10 -33.56 4.06
C TYR A 647 40.69 -33.28 3.58
N GLN A 648 39.71 -33.73 4.36
CA GLN A 648 38.32 -33.29 4.29
C GLN A 648 38.15 -32.13 5.25
N LEU A 649 37.61 -31.01 4.76
CA LEU A 649 37.32 -29.84 5.56
C LEU A 649 35.87 -29.97 6.09
N VAL A 650 35.77 -30.15 7.40
CA VAL A 650 34.51 -30.46 8.10
C VAL A 650 34.22 -29.44 9.21
N THR A 651 33.01 -29.43 9.75
CA THR A 651 32.71 -28.65 10.96
C THR A 651 33.32 -29.23 12.21
N VAL A 652 33.44 -28.46 13.29
CA VAL A 652 33.97 -29.00 14.56
C VAL A 652 33.09 -30.13 15.09
N SER A 653 31.78 -30.07 14.97
CA SER A 653 30.86 -31.14 15.34
C SER A 653 31.05 -32.39 14.48
N GLU A 654 31.27 -32.24 13.17
CA GLU A 654 31.58 -33.33 12.26
C GLU A 654 32.93 -33.97 12.57
N LEU A 655 33.94 -33.15 12.89
CA LEU A 655 35.28 -33.59 13.27
C LEU A 655 35.19 -34.49 14.53
N MET A 656 34.55 -34.01 15.59
CA MET A 656 34.36 -34.81 16.82
C MET A 656 33.61 -36.11 16.58
N GLN A 657 32.58 -36.05 15.77
CA GLN A 657 31.77 -37.21 15.44
C GLN A 657 32.55 -38.27 14.66
N TYR A 658 33.23 -37.87 13.60
CA TYR A 658 33.81 -38.81 12.63
C TYR A 658 35.23 -39.24 12.96
N LYS A 659 36.00 -38.40 13.68
CA LYS A 659 37.33 -38.75 14.17
C LYS A 659 37.32 -39.38 15.55
N GLY A 660 36.76 -38.66 16.53
CA GLY A 660 36.76 -39.15 17.93
C GLY A 660 35.66 -40.11 18.28
N GLY A 661 34.58 -40.15 17.49
CA GLY A 661 33.32 -40.83 17.90
C GLY A 661 32.78 -40.25 19.21
N ILE A 662 33.03 -38.96 19.44
CA ILE A 662 32.80 -38.23 20.67
C ILE A 662 31.54 -37.42 20.56
N ILE A 663 30.75 -37.42 21.60
CA ILE A 663 29.62 -36.51 21.77
C ILE A 663 30.10 -35.36 22.64
N PRO A 664 30.30 -34.15 22.10
CA PRO A 664 30.76 -33.03 22.90
C PRO A 664 29.78 -32.75 24.05
N LYS A 665 30.32 -32.48 25.24
CA LYS A 665 29.56 -32.25 26.47
C LYS A 665 29.51 -30.75 26.75
N ALA A 666 28.38 -30.26 27.18
CA ALA A 666 28.23 -28.90 27.66
C ALA A 666 29.23 -28.59 28.80
N GLY A 667 29.81 -27.43 28.77
CA GLY A 667 30.78 -26.96 29.76
C GLY A 667 32.16 -27.64 29.65
N VAL A 668 32.43 -28.41 28.61
CA VAL A 668 33.74 -29.04 28.35
C VAL A 668 34.39 -28.35 27.16
N GLN A 669 35.68 -28.08 27.25
CA GLN A 669 36.51 -27.49 26.20
C GLN A 669 37.28 -28.62 25.49
N TYR A 670 37.33 -28.56 24.16
CA TYR A 670 37.98 -29.49 23.24
C TYR A 670 38.98 -28.78 22.40
N TYR A 671 40.14 -29.35 22.20
CA TYR A 671 41.25 -28.71 21.45
C TYR A 671 41.44 -29.35 20.07
N ASP A 672 40.99 -30.57 19.88
CA ASP A 672 41.10 -31.32 18.63
C ASP A 672 39.94 -32.30 18.43
N GLY A 673 39.93 -33.02 17.31
CA GLY A 673 38.90 -34.00 16.97
C GLY A 673 39.00 -35.31 17.76
N PHE A 674 39.99 -35.52 18.58
CA PHE A 674 40.19 -36.73 19.42
C PHE A 674 39.73 -36.51 20.85
N GLY A 675 39.37 -35.27 21.20
CA GLY A 675 38.79 -34.96 22.50
C GLY A 675 39.79 -34.67 23.60
N GLU A 676 41.05 -34.37 23.22
CA GLU A 676 42.08 -33.97 24.14
C GLU A 676 42.04 -32.46 24.42
#